data_308dc2119e1f86a2afe5655bc680e5e8
#
_entry.id   308dc2119e1f86a2afe5655bc680e5e8
#
_cell.length_a   1.000
_cell.length_b   1.000
_cell.length_c   1.000
_cell.angle_alpha   90.00
_cell.angle_beta   90.00
_cell.angle_gamma   90.00
#
_symmetry.space_group_name_H-M   'P 1'
#
loop_
_entity.id
_entity.type
_entity.pdbx_description
1 polymer ?
#
loop_
_entity_poly.entity_id
_entity_poly.type
_entity_poly.pdbx_seq_one_letter_code
_entity_poly.pdbx_strand_id
1 'polypeptide(L)'
;MNLYTSLTLRYLKENKRRTIVTIIGIILSTALICGIGNISVSLMDHKIRETIANDGEFHATFYDIKKDDISTITNSAGISKSALSESLGYAKLDKDDKYMIQIKEYDENAFKGYQIKLKDGRFPSNDKEIVLSEESLKKSNKKIGDSISFNIGKRVDEDGNSREGDLWAYENEKIINATKKDFKIVGTIEKPGVEWNGSDAVVTGITYLDINNIDKNQDVNVSISVNKPTEIYEIAPKIAKNLGLKLKDVSGDNYNNKQGIHYENLSFNEHLLRLQGASVYSNINNSIYMIIIIVTVLVVICTIATVYNAFSISISERKKQFGILNSIGATKSQIIKLVFIEAFIVSVIAIPIGIVCGTISIDLVFRFIQRFFENSFIADMNLRVVYNPYIIIGSILIVLITIGISAILPAITAAKISPLEAIKNSSNLKIGKVKDSKIVRFIFKTEGVLAYKNLRRNKKKFRITLFSLIISVVIFISFSGFMKLFIKANQVQSSQMNYDLYLYKNGFAEDDKIINELKKVKGIENFSINNEYSIGTNVGENNINKGYKELIEKYFTKENKNDEVVYNFSNSLFFFPGDEAISKLKLKTGKFDKETAIKENGIILRNKSYYEEPGKKGDVSLTNYKVGDIIDAYEIGYDEKNDKEIIETVKLKVLATTEDLLPGQLSSSYMGLDFITYDEVGQKLGFDVNKGRIYISTNKE
;
A
#
# COMPACT_ATOMS: atom_id res chain seq x y z
N MET A 1 -30.36 -17.82 -42.28
CA MET A 1 -30.45 -16.65 -41.36
C MET A 1 -31.86 -16.60 -40.80
N ASN A 2 -32.04 -16.50 -39.48
CA ASN A 2 -33.39 -16.52 -38.87
C ASN A 2 -34.13 -15.20 -39.26
N LEU A 3 -35.45 -15.26 -39.49
CA LEU A 3 -36.30 -14.11 -39.88
C LEU A 3 -36.06 -12.90 -38.95
N TYR A 4 -35.92 -13.15 -37.65
CA TYR A 4 -35.69 -12.09 -36.66
C TYR A 4 -34.35 -11.36 -36.84
N THR A 5 -33.26 -12.09 -37.13
CA THR A 5 -31.95 -11.52 -37.41
C THR A 5 -31.95 -10.69 -38.70
N SER A 6 -32.61 -11.17 -39.75
CA SER A 6 -32.72 -10.47 -41.02
C SER A 6 -33.48 -9.14 -40.87
N LEU A 7 -34.63 -9.16 -40.19
CA LEU A 7 -35.43 -7.98 -39.91
C LEU A 7 -34.64 -6.95 -39.07
N THR A 8 -33.92 -7.40 -38.03
CA THR A 8 -33.13 -6.52 -37.14
C THR A 8 -31.98 -5.90 -37.89
N LEU A 9 -31.22 -6.66 -38.69
CA LEU A 9 -30.09 -6.12 -39.46
C LEU A 9 -30.54 -5.07 -40.50
N ARG A 10 -31.64 -5.33 -41.20
CA ARG A 10 -32.21 -4.37 -42.16
C ARG A 10 -32.60 -3.08 -41.47
N TYR A 11 -33.24 -3.19 -40.31
CA TYR A 11 -33.62 -2.03 -39.51
C TYR A 11 -32.42 -1.21 -39.01
N LEU A 12 -31.40 -1.88 -38.47
CA LEU A 12 -30.16 -1.21 -37.99
C LEU A 12 -29.47 -0.44 -39.15
N LYS A 13 -29.50 -1.03 -40.35
CA LYS A 13 -28.92 -0.45 -41.57
C LYS A 13 -29.71 0.78 -42.06
N GLU A 14 -31.04 0.74 -41.98
CA GLU A 14 -31.89 1.87 -42.36
C GLU A 14 -31.79 3.04 -41.37
N ASN A 15 -31.51 2.78 -40.09
CA ASN A 15 -31.43 3.80 -39.02
C ASN A 15 -29.99 4.03 -38.54
N LYS A 16 -29.03 4.21 -39.46
CA LYS A 16 -27.58 4.29 -39.17
C LYS A 16 -27.19 5.27 -38.04
N ARG A 17 -27.67 6.53 -38.13
CA ARG A 17 -27.29 7.58 -37.17
C ARG A 17 -27.56 7.18 -35.73
N ARG A 18 -28.61 6.48 -35.49
CA ARG A 18 -29.06 6.07 -34.19
C ARG A 18 -28.39 4.79 -33.74
N THR A 19 -28.26 3.81 -34.64
CA THR A 19 -27.46 2.61 -34.38
C THR A 19 -26.05 2.96 -33.93
N ILE A 20 -25.44 3.98 -34.60
CA ILE A 20 -24.13 4.51 -34.23
C ILE A 20 -24.14 5.10 -32.81
N VAL A 21 -25.14 5.89 -32.42
CA VAL A 21 -25.24 6.46 -31.06
C VAL A 21 -25.33 5.35 -29.99
N THR A 22 -26.11 4.31 -30.24
CA THR A 22 -26.22 3.15 -29.34
C THR A 22 -24.90 2.39 -29.25
N ILE A 23 -24.24 2.15 -30.40
CA ILE A 23 -22.92 1.51 -30.47
C ILE A 23 -21.90 2.32 -29.69
N ILE A 24 -21.81 3.63 -29.88
CA ILE A 24 -20.90 4.52 -29.15
C ILE A 24 -21.16 4.44 -27.64
N GLY A 25 -22.43 4.45 -27.21
CA GLY A 25 -22.78 4.31 -25.80
C GLY A 25 -22.26 3.00 -25.18
N ILE A 26 -22.39 1.88 -25.92
CA ILE A 26 -21.88 0.58 -25.48
C ILE A 26 -20.35 0.54 -25.55
N ILE A 27 -19.71 1.12 -26.57
CA ILE A 27 -18.26 1.24 -26.69
C ILE A 27 -17.68 1.97 -25.47
N LEU A 28 -18.22 3.15 -25.14
CA LEU A 28 -17.76 3.94 -24.00
C LEU A 28 -17.92 3.17 -22.68
N SER A 29 -19.02 2.50 -22.50
CA SER A 29 -19.28 1.67 -21.30
C SER A 29 -18.32 0.49 -21.21
N THR A 30 -18.09 -0.19 -22.33
CA THR A 30 -17.13 -1.31 -22.38
C THR A 30 -15.71 -0.82 -22.13
N ALA A 31 -15.33 0.30 -22.73
CA ALA A 31 -14.02 0.91 -22.54
C ALA A 31 -13.77 1.30 -21.08
N LEU A 32 -14.78 1.85 -20.40
CA LEU A 32 -14.67 2.19 -18.97
C LEU A 32 -14.51 0.94 -18.09
N ILE A 33 -15.34 -0.08 -18.28
CA ILE A 33 -15.28 -1.32 -17.47
C ILE A 33 -13.94 -2.03 -17.70
N CYS A 34 -13.53 -2.20 -18.95
CA CYS A 34 -12.26 -2.82 -19.31
C CYS A 34 -11.06 -1.96 -18.84
N GLY A 35 -11.17 -0.64 -18.95
CA GLY A 35 -10.15 0.31 -18.49
C GLY A 35 -9.90 0.22 -16.99
N ILE A 36 -10.94 0.21 -16.17
CA ILE A 36 -10.83 0.08 -14.71
C ILE A 36 -10.14 -1.25 -14.35
N GLY A 37 -10.55 -2.35 -15.00
CA GLY A 37 -9.92 -3.64 -14.80
C GLY A 37 -8.43 -3.63 -15.17
N ASN A 38 -8.08 -3.06 -16.31
CA ASN A 38 -6.70 -2.97 -16.77
C ASN A 38 -5.83 -2.07 -15.89
N ILE A 39 -6.34 -0.92 -15.42
CA ILE A 39 -5.61 -0.07 -14.46
C ILE A 39 -5.30 -0.87 -13.20
N SER A 40 -6.29 -1.54 -12.62
CA SER A 40 -6.13 -2.29 -11.38
C SER A 40 -5.07 -3.38 -11.50
N VAL A 41 -5.09 -4.16 -12.58
CA VAL A 41 -4.09 -5.22 -12.82
C VAL A 41 -2.72 -4.64 -13.14
N SER A 42 -2.64 -3.55 -13.89
CA SER A 42 -1.36 -2.91 -14.24
C SER A 42 -0.67 -2.28 -13.04
N LEU A 43 -1.42 -1.66 -12.13
CA LEU A 43 -0.88 -1.14 -10.87
C LEU A 43 -0.43 -2.28 -9.95
N MET A 44 -1.18 -3.38 -9.89
CA MET A 44 -0.80 -4.57 -9.13
C MET A 44 0.47 -5.21 -9.71
N ASP A 45 0.55 -5.38 -11.04
CA ASP A 45 1.76 -5.88 -11.72
C ASP A 45 2.99 -5.00 -11.42
N HIS A 46 2.81 -3.67 -11.43
CA HIS A 46 3.89 -2.75 -11.06
C HIS A 46 4.36 -3.00 -9.62
N LYS A 47 3.44 -3.09 -8.67
CA LYS A 47 3.77 -3.34 -7.26
C LYS A 47 4.42 -4.72 -7.05
N ILE A 48 3.96 -5.75 -7.74
CA ILE A 48 4.58 -7.08 -7.71
C ILE A 48 6.02 -7.00 -8.26
N ARG A 49 6.24 -6.35 -9.39
CA ARG A 49 7.58 -6.19 -9.96
C ARG A 49 8.52 -5.39 -9.05
N GLU A 50 8.03 -4.33 -8.44
CA GLU A 50 8.77 -3.54 -7.46
C GLU A 50 9.17 -4.39 -6.25
N THR A 51 8.22 -5.16 -5.70
CA THR A 51 8.49 -6.07 -4.58
C THR A 51 9.48 -7.17 -4.97
N ILE A 52 9.33 -7.77 -6.16
CA ILE A 52 10.28 -8.79 -6.63
C ILE A 52 11.69 -8.19 -6.84
N ALA A 53 11.79 -6.96 -7.31
CA ALA A 53 13.07 -6.29 -7.49
C ALA A 53 13.76 -5.99 -6.13
N ASN A 54 12.98 -5.74 -5.07
CA ASN A 54 13.50 -5.45 -3.73
C ASN A 54 13.74 -6.73 -2.92
N ASP A 55 12.76 -7.65 -2.88
CA ASP A 55 12.71 -8.77 -1.94
C ASP A 55 12.91 -10.14 -2.63
N GLY A 56 13.01 -10.17 -3.97
CA GLY A 56 13.08 -11.39 -4.76
C GLY A 56 11.71 -12.02 -5.11
N GLU A 57 11.72 -12.99 -6.05
CA GLU A 57 10.50 -13.67 -6.51
C GLU A 57 10.09 -14.86 -5.63
N PHE A 58 10.78 -15.08 -4.52
CA PHE A 58 10.57 -16.23 -3.65
C PHE A 58 9.48 -15.96 -2.62
N HIS A 59 8.72 -17.02 -2.27
CA HIS A 59 7.61 -16.94 -1.32
C HIS A 59 8.04 -17.17 0.13
N ALA A 60 9.11 -17.97 0.35
CA ALA A 60 9.69 -18.21 1.65
C ALA A 60 11.20 -18.46 1.54
N THR A 61 11.92 -18.18 2.63
CA THR A 61 13.36 -18.43 2.74
C THR A 61 13.64 -19.19 4.05
N PHE A 62 14.36 -20.28 3.93
CA PHE A 62 14.96 -21.02 5.03
C PHE A 62 16.37 -20.51 5.23
N TYR A 63 16.71 -20.10 6.44
CA TYR A 63 18.02 -19.56 6.82
C TYR A 63 18.86 -20.63 7.51
N ASP A 64 20.17 -20.53 7.38
CA ASP A 64 21.16 -21.34 8.09
C ASP A 64 20.95 -22.85 7.86
N ILE A 65 20.74 -23.26 6.61
CA ILE A 65 20.49 -24.64 6.22
C ILE A 65 21.79 -25.32 5.85
N LYS A 66 22.05 -26.49 6.44
CA LYS A 66 23.24 -27.29 6.14
C LYS A 66 23.17 -27.93 4.77
N LYS A 67 24.34 -28.15 4.17
CA LYS A 67 24.48 -28.75 2.82
C LYS A 67 23.63 -30.01 2.62
N ASP A 68 23.64 -30.93 3.60
CA ASP A 68 22.94 -32.21 3.51
C ASP A 68 21.40 -32.04 3.49
N ASP A 69 20.87 -30.93 4.02
CA ASP A 69 19.46 -30.64 4.13
C ASP A 69 18.90 -29.85 2.92
N ILE A 70 19.77 -29.29 2.08
CA ILE A 70 19.35 -28.50 0.89
C ILE A 70 18.45 -29.35 0.00
N SER A 71 18.82 -30.60 -0.26
CA SER A 71 18.07 -31.48 -1.14
C SER A 71 16.67 -31.82 -0.59
N THR A 72 16.52 -31.88 0.73
CA THR A 72 15.23 -32.09 1.40
C THR A 72 14.28 -30.94 1.13
N ILE A 73 14.80 -29.71 1.08
CA ILE A 73 13.98 -28.51 0.75
C ILE A 73 13.69 -28.49 -0.75
N THR A 74 14.73 -28.50 -1.58
CA THR A 74 14.61 -28.25 -3.03
C THR A 74 13.81 -29.31 -3.78
N ASN A 75 13.85 -30.57 -3.31
CA ASN A 75 13.11 -31.68 -3.91
C ASN A 75 11.73 -31.93 -3.27
N SER A 76 11.30 -31.08 -2.34
CA SER A 76 9.99 -31.23 -1.70
C SER A 76 8.85 -30.97 -2.69
N ALA A 77 7.79 -31.78 -2.57
CA ALA A 77 6.62 -31.68 -3.43
C ALA A 77 5.97 -30.27 -3.32
N GLY A 78 5.61 -29.69 -4.46
CA GLY A 78 4.96 -28.38 -4.54
C GLY A 78 5.91 -27.21 -4.76
N ILE A 79 7.23 -27.42 -4.64
CA ILE A 79 8.20 -26.37 -4.95
C ILE A 79 8.36 -26.27 -6.47
N SER A 80 8.25 -25.06 -6.98
CA SER A 80 8.40 -24.74 -8.40
C SER A 80 9.77 -24.16 -8.75
N LYS A 81 10.36 -23.41 -7.82
CA LYS A 81 11.69 -22.81 -7.95
C LYS A 81 12.39 -22.82 -6.60
N SER A 82 13.70 -22.96 -6.63
CA SER A 82 14.57 -22.80 -5.47
C SER A 82 15.84 -22.05 -5.87
N ALA A 83 16.42 -21.35 -4.92
CA ALA A 83 17.68 -20.62 -5.09
C ALA A 83 18.48 -20.69 -3.80
N LEU A 84 19.79 -20.68 -3.95
CA LEU A 84 20.74 -20.67 -2.84
C LEU A 84 21.43 -19.32 -2.76
N SER A 85 21.52 -18.79 -1.56
CA SER A 85 22.24 -17.56 -1.28
C SER A 85 22.92 -17.64 0.09
N GLU A 86 24.01 -16.90 0.24
CA GLU A 86 24.68 -16.74 1.52
C GLU A 86 25.30 -15.35 1.63
N SER A 87 25.51 -14.87 2.85
CA SER A 87 26.29 -13.67 3.14
C SER A 87 27.66 -14.08 3.62
N LEU A 88 28.69 -13.81 2.82
CA LEU A 88 30.08 -14.02 3.24
C LEU A 88 30.48 -13.07 4.37
N GLY A 89 29.75 -12.00 4.56
CA GLY A 89 30.01 -10.95 5.55
C GLY A 89 30.29 -9.60 4.93
N TYR A 90 30.98 -8.76 5.68
CA TYR A 90 31.23 -7.36 5.37
C TYR A 90 32.72 -7.07 5.25
N ALA A 91 33.06 -6.06 4.46
CA ALA A 91 34.42 -5.58 4.31
C ALA A 91 34.42 -4.05 4.15
N LYS A 92 35.58 -3.41 4.39
CA LYS A 92 35.83 -2.03 4.02
C LYS A 92 36.07 -1.93 2.52
N LEU A 93 35.42 -0.98 1.87
CA LEU A 93 35.48 -0.84 0.41
C LEU A 93 36.62 0.07 -0.05
N ASP A 94 36.97 1.08 0.75
CA ASP A 94 37.98 2.06 0.45
C ASP A 94 39.12 2.12 1.52
N LYS A 95 40.18 2.86 1.20
CA LYS A 95 41.34 3.01 2.09
C LYS A 95 41.06 3.91 3.29
N ASP A 96 40.06 4.76 3.19
CA ASP A 96 39.71 5.73 4.23
C ASP A 96 38.65 5.17 5.20
N ASP A 97 38.30 3.89 5.05
CA ASP A 97 37.39 3.13 5.90
C ASP A 97 35.96 3.71 6.02
N LYS A 98 35.57 4.60 5.09
CA LYS A 98 34.25 5.28 5.13
C LYS A 98 33.12 4.44 4.59
N TYR A 99 33.43 3.50 3.69
CA TYR A 99 32.40 2.74 2.98
C TYR A 99 32.51 1.25 3.28
N MET A 100 31.36 0.67 3.58
CA MET A 100 31.21 -0.76 3.78
C MET A 100 30.65 -1.45 2.55
N ILE A 101 31.10 -2.67 2.30
CA ILE A 101 30.52 -3.55 1.28
C ILE A 101 30.07 -4.85 1.94
N GLN A 102 28.85 -5.28 1.66
CA GLN A 102 28.36 -6.62 1.96
C GLN A 102 28.64 -7.52 0.76
N ILE A 103 29.29 -8.65 0.98
CA ILE A 103 29.58 -9.63 -0.06
C ILE A 103 28.65 -10.81 0.10
N LYS A 104 27.86 -11.07 -0.95
CA LYS A 104 26.89 -12.17 -1.01
C LYS A 104 27.33 -13.19 -2.06
N GLU A 105 27.00 -14.44 -1.81
CA GLU A 105 27.15 -15.54 -2.77
C GLU A 105 25.78 -15.94 -3.29
N TYR A 106 25.63 -16.07 -4.61
CA TYR A 106 24.39 -16.45 -5.28
C TYR A 106 24.63 -17.59 -6.27
N ASP A 107 23.75 -18.59 -6.26
CA ASP A 107 23.67 -19.56 -7.35
C ASP A 107 23.00 -18.95 -8.59
N GLU A 108 22.97 -19.68 -9.69
CA GLU A 108 22.36 -19.21 -10.95
C GLU A 108 20.89 -18.83 -10.81
N ASN A 109 20.16 -19.55 -9.95
CA ASN A 109 18.74 -19.30 -9.70
C ASN A 109 18.54 -18.05 -8.84
N ALA A 110 19.43 -17.79 -7.89
CA ALA A 110 19.37 -16.59 -7.05
C ALA A 110 19.59 -15.31 -7.89
N PHE A 111 20.56 -15.31 -8.83
CA PHE A 111 20.72 -14.17 -9.74
C PHE A 111 19.43 -13.85 -10.52
N LYS A 112 18.72 -14.87 -10.97
CA LYS A 112 17.44 -14.72 -11.68
C LYS A 112 16.30 -14.30 -10.75
N GLY A 113 16.19 -14.96 -9.60
CA GLY A 113 15.07 -14.79 -8.66
C GLY A 113 15.10 -13.45 -7.93
N TYR A 114 16.29 -12.94 -7.61
CA TYR A 114 16.46 -11.59 -7.07
C TYR A 114 16.56 -10.52 -8.17
N GLN A 115 16.32 -10.90 -9.44
CA GLN A 115 16.31 -10.01 -10.61
C GLN A 115 17.57 -9.15 -10.72
N ILE A 116 18.74 -9.70 -10.39
CA ILE A 116 20.00 -8.96 -10.52
C ILE A 116 20.22 -8.65 -12.00
N LYS A 117 20.31 -7.38 -12.33
CA LYS A 117 20.48 -6.92 -13.71
C LYS A 117 21.96 -6.58 -13.98
N LEU A 118 22.53 -7.27 -14.95
CA LEU A 118 23.85 -6.95 -15.45
C LEU A 118 23.79 -5.67 -16.29
N LYS A 119 24.68 -4.72 -15.99
CA LYS A 119 24.84 -3.49 -16.78
C LYS A 119 25.93 -3.63 -17.82
N ASP A 120 27.11 -4.07 -17.39
CA ASP A 120 28.27 -4.29 -18.25
C ASP A 120 29.02 -5.56 -17.82
N GLY A 121 29.72 -6.22 -18.76
CA GLY A 121 30.48 -7.42 -18.48
C GLY A 121 29.65 -8.70 -18.46
N ARG A 122 29.86 -9.59 -17.48
CA ARG A 122 29.15 -10.85 -17.30
C ARG A 122 28.97 -11.17 -15.83
N PHE A 123 28.07 -12.11 -15.52
CA PHE A 123 27.94 -12.66 -14.17
C PHE A 123 29.15 -13.52 -13.78
N PRO A 124 29.46 -13.64 -12.46
CA PRO A 124 30.49 -14.54 -11.96
C PRO A 124 30.16 -16.00 -12.30
N SER A 125 31.17 -16.78 -12.59
CA SER A 125 31.06 -18.22 -12.86
C SER A 125 31.71 -19.09 -11.80
N ASN A 126 32.42 -18.49 -10.84
CA ASN A 126 33.09 -19.14 -9.73
C ASN A 126 33.25 -18.16 -8.55
N ASP A 127 33.67 -18.69 -7.40
CA ASP A 127 33.85 -17.97 -6.13
C ASP A 127 35.02 -16.95 -6.11
N LYS A 128 35.83 -16.88 -7.17
CA LYS A 128 36.91 -15.89 -7.33
C LYS A 128 36.54 -14.72 -8.23
N GLU A 129 35.34 -14.71 -8.75
CA GLU A 129 34.81 -13.64 -9.58
C GLU A 129 33.73 -12.89 -8.84
N ILE A 130 33.64 -11.57 -9.04
CA ILE A 130 32.66 -10.71 -8.40
C ILE A 130 32.06 -9.72 -9.39
N VAL A 131 30.77 -9.42 -9.20
CA VAL A 131 30.12 -8.26 -9.80
C VAL A 131 29.84 -7.24 -8.72
N LEU A 132 29.98 -5.96 -9.05
CA LEU A 132 29.81 -4.84 -8.16
C LEU A 132 28.78 -3.87 -8.72
N SER A 133 28.09 -3.13 -7.87
CA SER A 133 27.26 -2.01 -8.33
C SER A 133 28.14 -0.88 -8.89
N GLU A 134 27.57 -0.01 -9.75
CA GLU A 134 28.32 1.15 -10.26
C GLU A 134 28.86 2.03 -9.14
N GLU A 135 28.09 2.15 -8.07
CA GLU A 135 28.49 2.93 -6.90
C GLU A 135 29.69 2.30 -6.19
N SER A 136 29.68 0.97 -6.04
CA SER A 136 30.82 0.23 -5.48
C SER A 136 32.09 0.40 -6.30
N LEU A 137 31.98 0.37 -7.63
CA LEU A 137 33.13 0.60 -8.52
C LEU A 137 33.68 2.02 -8.41
N LYS A 138 32.81 3.03 -8.38
CA LYS A 138 33.23 4.42 -8.21
C LYS A 138 33.92 4.64 -6.86
N LYS A 139 33.35 4.14 -5.77
CA LYS A 139 33.91 4.27 -4.42
C LYS A 139 35.25 3.52 -4.28
N SER A 140 35.40 2.35 -4.88
CA SER A 140 36.65 1.57 -4.84
C SER A 140 37.71 2.04 -5.85
N ASN A 141 37.39 2.98 -6.73
CA ASN A 141 38.26 3.41 -7.85
C ASN A 141 38.79 2.26 -8.71
N LYS A 142 37.91 1.27 -9.01
CA LYS A 142 38.23 0.05 -9.78
C LYS A 142 37.40 0.00 -11.05
N LYS A 143 37.80 -0.90 -11.98
CA LYS A 143 37.17 -1.15 -13.28
C LYS A 143 36.96 -2.64 -13.50
N ILE A 144 36.07 -2.99 -14.44
CA ILE A 144 35.92 -4.39 -14.90
C ILE A 144 37.27 -4.91 -15.43
N GLY A 145 37.66 -6.09 -14.98
CA GLY A 145 38.94 -6.73 -15.26
C GLY A 145 39.96 -6.58 -14.16
N ASP A 146 39.82 -5.61 -13.27
CA ASP A 146 40.72 -5.43 -12.13
C ASP A 146 40.55 -6.52 -11.08
N SER A 147 41.61 -6.73 -10.28
CA SER A 147 41.52 -7.53 -9.07
C SER A 147 41.27 -6.63 -7.85
N ILE A 148 40.45 -7.14 -6.92
CA ILE A 148 40.13 -6.50 -5.63
C ILE A 148 40.26 -7.51 -4.52
N SER A 149 40.82 -7.08 -3.39
CA SER A 149 40.99 -7.92 -2.20
C SER A 149 40.13 -7.35 -1.07
N PHE A 150 39.38 -8.20 -0.40
CA PHE A 150 38.58 -7.83 0.74
C PHE A 150 38.97 -8.67 1.97
N ASN A 151 39.04 -8.01 3.13
CA ASN A 151 39.08 -8.67 4.42
C ASN A 151 37.63 -8.80 4.91
N ILE A 152 37.03 -9.97 4.66
CA ILE A 152 35.61 -10.24 4.87
C ILE A 152 35.41 -10.84 6.24
N GLY A 153 34.56 -10.26 7.06
CA GLY A 153 34.26 -10.73 8.41
C GLY A 153 32.92 -10.21 8.93
N LYS A 154 32.72 -10.39 10.22
CA LYS A 154 31.52 -9.90 10.92
C LYS A 154 31.65 -8.42 11.24
N ARG A 155 30.59 -7.68 11.02
CA ARG A 155 30.47 -6.25 11.26
C ARG A 155 29.96 -6.01 12.68
N VAL A 156 30.68 -5.24 13.47
CA VAL A 156 30.33 -4.92 14.85
C VAL A 156 30.54 -3.44 15.13
N ASP A 157 29.83 -2.88 16.10
CA ASP A 157 30.07 -1.55 16.63
C ASP A 157 31.29 -1.50 17.59
N GLU A 158 31.51 -0.34 18.23
CA GLU A 158 32.62 -0.16 19.19
C GLU A 158 32.53 -1.10 20.40
N ASP A 159 31.32 -1.42 20.82
CA ASP A 159 30.99 -2.25 21.98
C ASP A 159 31.00 -3.75 21.67
N GLY A 160 31.13 -4.12 20.38
CA GLY A 160 31.15 -5.51 19.92
C GLY A 160 29.79 -6.06 19.52
N ASN A 161 28.73 -5.22 19.53
CA ASN A 161 27.40 -5.65 19.11
C ASN A 161 27.34 -5.83 17.60
N SER A 162 26.62 -6.86 17.14
CA SER A 162 26.45 -7.15 15.72
C SER A 162 25.68 -6.02 15.01
N ARG A 163 26.22 -5.59 13.86
CA ARG A 163 25.59 -4.66 12.92
C ARG A 163 25.24 -5.32 11.59
N GLU A 164 25.13 -6.65 11.62
CA GLU A 164 24.67 -7.42 10.45
C GLU A 164 23.23 -7.04 10.11
N GLY A 165 22.99 -6.70 8.83
CA GLY A 165 21.67 -6.25 8.36
C GLY A 165 21.43 -4.73 8.38
N ASP A 166 22.27 -3.95 9.08
CA ASP A 166 22.16 -2.49 9.02
C ASP A 166 22.55 -1.98 7.64
N LEU A 167 21.67 -1.17 7.04
CA LEU A 167 21.83 -0.62 5.67
C LEU A 167 22.79 0.58 5.62
N TRP A 168 23.17 1.12 6.79
CA TRP A 168 24.03 2.30 6.94
C TRP A 168 25.39 1.90 7.51
N ALA A 169 26.45 2.51 7.02
CA ALA A 169 27.79 2.42 7.61
C ALA A 169 27.95 3.53 8.63
N TYR A 170 28.40 3.19 9.84
CA TYR A 170 28.66 4.13 10.92
C TYR A 170 30.16 4.33 11.09
N GLU A 171 30.56 5.52 11.60
CA GLU A 171 31.94 5.74 12.05
C GLU A 171 32.28 4.75 13.18
N ASN A 172 33.51 4.32 13.29
CA ASN A 172 34.01 3.45 14.36
C ASN A 172 33.57 1.97 14.34
N GLU A 173 32.86 1.52 13.29
CA GLU A 173 32.59 0.10 13.14
C GLU A 173 33.85 -0.70 12.80
N LYS A 174 33.91 -1.94 13.29
CA LYS A 174 35.01 -2.88 13.09
C LYS A 174 34.54 -4.11 12.34
N ILE A 175 35.45 -4.66 11.54
CA ILE A 175 35.29 -6.00 10.97
C ILE A 175 36.13 -6.96 11.80
N ILE A 176 35.47 -7.89 12.46
CA ILE A 176 36.14 -8.93 13.29
C ILE A 176 36.12 -10.25 12.58
N ASN A 177 37.03 -11.17 12.96
CA ASN A 177 37.19 -12.49 12.38
C ASN A 177 37.38 -12.45 10.84
N ALA A 178 38.08 -11.45 10.34
CA ALA A 178 38.21 -11.19 8.93
C ALA A 178 39.12 -12.21 8.23
N THR A 179 38.66 -12.73 7.09
CA THR A 179 39.43 -13.59 6.18
C THR A 179 39.65 -12.87 4.87
N LYS A 180 40.91 -12.86 4.40
CA LYS A 180 41.24 -12.24 3.11
C LYS A 180 40.76 -13.10 1.97
N LYS A 181 39.92 -12.52 1.06
CA LYS A 181 39.54 -13.11 -0.22
C LYS A 181 39.91 -12.17 -1.38
N ASP A 182 40.39 -12.76 -2.46
CA ASP A 182 40.77 -12.03 -3.69
C ASP A 182 39.74 -12.34 -4.76
N PHE A 183 39.24 -11.31 -5.44
CA PHE A 183 38.25 -11.43 -6.50
C PHE A 183 38.71 -10.71 -7.75
N LYS A 184 38.32 -11.24 -8.92
CA LYS A 184 38.39 -10.56 -10.21
C LYS A 184 37.04 -9.92 -10.52
N ILE A 185 36.99 -8.63 -10.77
CA ILE A 185 35.75 -7.93 -11.15
C ILE A 185 35.43 -8.29 -12.60
N VAL A 186 34.29 -8.97 -12.82
CA VAL A 186 33.89 -9.48 -14.14
C VAL A 186 32.72 -8.76 -14.77
N GLY A 187 32.04 -7.93 -14.00
CA GLY A 187 30.92 -7.14 -14.50
C GLY A 187 30.40 -6.12 -13.48
N THR A 188 29.52 -5.28 -13.96
CA THR A 188 28.75 -4.31 -13.18
C THR A 188 27.29 -4.67 -13.20
N ILE A 189 26.63 -4.48 -12.08
CA ILE A 189 25.19 -4.66 -11.93
C ILE A 189 24.50 -3.32 -11.69
N GLU A 190 23.23 -3.22 -12.12
CA GLU A 190 22.36 -2.16 -11.63
C GLU A 190 22.28 -2.26 -10.12
N LYS A 191 22.06 -1.12 -9.47
CA LYS A 191 21.92 -1.10 -8.01
C LYS A 191 20.85 -2.09 -7.57
N PRO A 192 21.18 -3.08 -6.70
CA PRO A 192 20.20 -4.00 -6.16
C PRO A 192 19.16 -3.24 -5.32
N GLY A 193 17.90 -3.70 -5.32
CA GLY A 193 16.82 -3.04 -4.59
C GLY A 193 17.05 -2.91 -3.07
N VAL A 194 17.85 -3.80 -2.50
CA VAL A 194 18.25 -3.75 -1.07
C VAL A 194 19.33 -2.71 -0.76
N GLU A 195 19.99 -2.13 -1.78
CA GLU A 195 21.03 -1.13 -1.61
C GLU A 195 20.43 0.28 -1.61
N TRP A 196 20.53 0.99 -0.49
CA TRP A 196 19.94 2.33 -0.32
C TRP A 196 20.76 3.43 -1.02
N ASN A 197 20.08 4.54 -1.36
CA ASN A 197 20.71 5.75 -1.87
C ASN A 197 21.22 6.61 -0.70
N GLY A 198 22.53 6.72 -0.54
CA GLY A 198 23.14 7.56 0.48
C GLY A 198 24.66 7.47 0.46
N SER A 199 25.34 8.50 0.97
CA SER A 199 26.81 8.53 1.05
C SER A 199 27.34 7.44 1.98
N ASP A 200 26.56 7.08 3.00
CA ASP A 200 26.96 6.17 4.05
C ASP A 200 26.26 4.81 3.96
N ALA A 201 25.64 4.52 2.80
CA ALA A 201 24.98 3.24 2.58
C ALA A 201 25.98 2.10 2.41
N VAL A 202 25.65 0.95 2.97
CA VAL A 202 26.38 -0.29 2.72
C VAL A 202 26.09 -0.74 1.28
N VAL A 203 27.14 -0.86 0.46
CA VAL A 203 27.02 -1.31 -0.92
C VAL A 203 27.14 -2.82 -1.01
N THR A 204 26.74 -3.39 -2.16
CA THR A 204 26.67 -4.85 -2.36
C THR A 204 27.67 -5.30 -3.44
N GLY A 205 28.37 -6.41 -3.16
CA GLY A 205 29.12 -7.20 -4.12
C GLY A 205 28.56 -8.62 -4.15
N ILE A 206 28.45 -9.21 -5.35
CA ILE A 206 27.88 -10.55 -5.49
C ILE A 206 28.88 -11.46 -6.22
N THR A 207 29.20 -12.59 -5.62
CA THR A 207 30.01 -13.67 -6.20
C THR A 207 29.16 -14.91 -6.45
N TYR A 208 29.76 -15.97 -6.99
CA TYR A 208 29.05 -17.20 -7.36
C TYR A 208 29.09 -18.23 -6.24
N LEU A 209 27.94 -18.81 -5.90
CA LEU A 209 27.80 -19.92 -4.97
C LEU A 209 27.75 -21.24 -5.76
N ASP A 210 28.81 -22.06 -5.65
CA ASP A 210 28.83 -23.41 -6.22
C ASP A 210 28.38 -24.42 -5.16
N ILE A 211 27.24 -25.04 -5.36
CA ILE A 211 26.67 -26.06 -4.45
C ILE A 211 27.64 -27.24 -4.20
N ASN A 212 28.51 -27.57 -5.18
CA ASN A 212 29.43 -28.66 -5.04
C ASN A 212 30.59 -28.32 -4.08
N ASN A 213 30.94 -27.05 -3.98
CA ASN A 213 32.05 -26.53 -3.19
C ASN A 213 31.62 -26.03 -1.80
N ILE A 214 30.34 -26.12 -1.44
CA ILE A 214 29.85 -25.77 -0.09
C ILE A 214 30.47 -26.76 0.91
N ASP A 215 31.12 -26.22 1.94
CA ASP A 215 31.63 -27.06 3.05
C ASP A 215 30.47 -27.66 3.86
N LYS A 216 30.71 -28.85 4.45
CA LYS A 216 29.67 -29.52 5.29
C LYS A 216 29.19 -28.67 6.47
N ASN A 217 30.06 -27.80 6.97
CA ASN A 217 29.77 -26.93 8.11
C ASN A 217 29.30 -25.51 7.70
N GLN A 218 29.21 -25.24 6.39
CA GLN A 218 28.75 -23.98 5.86
C GLN A 218 27.24 -24.01 5.78
N ASP A 219 26.61 -23.04 6.43
CA ASP A 219 25.15 -22.84 6.39
C ASP A 219 24.81 -21.94 5.18
N VAL A 220 23.70 -22.22 4.51
CA VAL A 220 23.22 -21.43 3.36
C VAL A 220 21.73 -21.13 3.49
N ASN A 221 21.31 -20.07 2.85
CA ASN A 221 19.90 -19.71 2.76
C ASN A 221 19.27 -20.35 1.53
N VAL A 222 18.14 -21.02 1.71
CA VAL A 222 17.38 -21.67 0.65
C VAL A 222 16.05 -20.95 0.46
N SER A 223 15.95 -20.19 -0.62
CA SER A 223 14.71 -19.48 -0.99
C SER A 223 13.87 -20.35 -1.93
N ILE A 224 12.57 -20.41 -1.71
CA ILE A 224 11.64 -21.25 -2.46
C ILE A 224 10.42 -20.50 -2.97
N SER A 225 9.91 -20.93 -4.12
CA SER A 225 8.61 -20.54 -4.66
C SER A 225 7.74 -21.76 -4.91
N VAL A 226 6.42 -21.58 -4.84
CA VAL A 226 5.42 -22.60 -5.13
C VAL A 226 4.53 -22.15 -6.30
N ASN A 227 3.88 -23.10 -7.00
CA ASN A 227 3.02 -22.75 -8.13
C ASN A 227 1.79 -21.94 -7.72
N LYS A 228 1.21 -22.25 -6.56
CA LYS A 228 0.10 -21.50 -5.98
C LYS A 228 0.54 -20.84 -4.68
N PRO A 229 0.69 -19.52 -4.66
CA PRO A 229 1.23 -18.80 -3.50
C PRO A 229 0.54 -19.12 -2.17
N THR A 230 -0.77 -19.44 -2.19
CA THR A 230 -1.54 -19.82 -0.99
C THR A 230 -1.07 -21.12 -0.33
N GLU A 231 -0.43 -22.02 -1.10
CA GLU A 231 0.02 -23.31 -0.59
C GLU A 231 1.33 -23.19 0.22
N ILE A 232 2.04 -22.05 0.16
CA ILE A 232 3.33 -21.88 0.84
C ILE A 232 3.22 -22.03 2.35
N TYR A 233 2.12 -21.58 2.96
CA TYR A 233 1.87 -21.66 4.39
C TYR A 233 1.58 -23.07 4.91
N GLU A 234 1.37 -24.03 4.01
CA GLU A 234 1.29 -25.45 4.35
C GLU A 234 2.59 -26.17 4.04
N ILE A 235 3.22 -25.85 2.90
CA ILE A 235 4.41 -26.56 2.40
C ILE A 235 5.63 -26.20 3.23
N ALA A 236 5.93 -24.91 3.44
CA ALA A 236 7.14 -24.50 4.13
C ALA A 236 7.20 -24.96 5.61
N PRO A 237 6.11 -24.87 6.43
CA PRO A 237 6.13 -25.41 7.78
C PRO A 237 6.28 -26.94 7.84
N LYS A 238 5.74 -27.68 6.86
CA LYS A 238 5.95 -29.14 6.78
C LYS A 238 7.42 -29.49 6.55
N ILE A 239 8.07 -28.74 5.65
CA ILE A 239 9.51 -28.90 5.40
C ILE A 239 10.31 -28.53 6.65
N ALA A 240 10.02 -27.40 7.29
CA ALA A 240 10.68 -26.96 8.52
C ALA A 240 10.60 -28.01 9.63
N LYS A 241 9.41 -28.61 9.80
CA LYS A 241 9.21 -29.71 10.76
C LYS A 241 10.03 -30.93 10.41
N ASN A 242 10.10 -31.31 9.13
CA ASN A 242 10.88 -32.49 8.69
C ASN A 242 12.39 -32.28 8.90
N LEU A 243 12.86 -31.05 8.81
CA LEU A 243 14.24 -30.63 9.07
C LEU A 243 14.53 -30.54 10.59
N GLY A 244 13.52 -30.62 11.44
CA GLY A 244 13.66 -30.45 12.88
C GLY A 244 13.98 -29.03 13.32
N LEU A 245 13.59 -28.01 12.52
CA LEU A 245 13.83 -26.61 12.88
C LEU A 245 13.07 -26.24 14.15
N LYS A 246 13.66 -25.36 14.96
CA LYS A 246 13.06 -24.90 16.21
C LYS A 246 11.86 -24.00 15.98
N LEU A 247 10.84 -24.19 16.79
CA LEU A 247 9.70 -23.29 16.84
C LEU A 247 10.12 -21.97 17.49
N LYS A 248 9.75 -20.87 16.86
CA LYS A 248 9.93 -19.54 17.44
C LYS A 248 8.92 -19.34 18.54
N ASP A 249 9.38 -18.99 19.73
CA ASP A 249 8.49 -18.62 20.84
C ASP A 249 7.92 -17.21 20.56
N VAL A 250 6.64 -17.15 20.22
CA VAL A 250 5.91 -15.90 19.88
C VAL A 250 5.13 -15.37 21.08
N SER A 251 5.47 -15.75 22.30
CA SER A 251 4.75 -15.37 23.52
C SER A 251 4.77 -13.86 23.85
N GLY A 252 5.39 -13.02 23.03
CA GLY A 252 5.44 -11.57 23.21
C GLY A 252 4.95 -10.73 22.03
N ASP A 253 4.76 -11.30 20.87
CA ASP A 253 4.34 -10.53 19.69
C ASP A 253 2.81 -10.40 19.65
N ASN A 254 2.32 -9.17 19.77
CA ASN A 254 0.91 -8.74 19.69
C ASN A 254 0.26 -8.97 18.31
N TYR A 255 0.75 -9.93 17.54
CA TYR A 255 0.10 -10.36 16.32
C TYR A 255 -0.89 -11.47 16.64
N ASN A 256 -2.18 -11.18 16.49
CA ASN A 256 -3.27 -12.14 16.48
C ASN A 256 -3.03 -13.24 15.42
N ASN A 257 -2.05 -14.09 15.65
CA ASN A 257 -1.70 -15.21 14.78
C ASN A 257 -2.71 -16.33 14.93
N LYS A 258 -3.85 -16.18 14.28
CA LYS A 258 -4.82 -17.28 14.12
C LYS A 258 -4.30 -18.42 13.24
N GLN A 259 -3.14 -18.27 12.59
CA GLN A 259 -2.61 -19.30 11.69
C GLN A 259 -1.09 -19.18 11.57
N GLY A 260 -0.33 -19.86 12.37
CA GLY A 260 1.04 -20.03 11.97
C GLY A 260 1.96 -20.51 13.07
N ILE A 261 2.42 -21.72 12.92
CA ILE A 261 3.61 -22.23 13.56
C ILE A 261 4.78 -21.45 12.94
N HIS A 262 5.44 -20.60 13.72
CA HIS A 262 6.64 -19.88 13.31
C HIS A 262 7.88 -20.69 13.67
N TYR A 263 8.83 -20.74 12.76
CA TYR A 263 10.14 -21.34 12.97
C TYR A 263 11.21 -20.24 12.99
N GLU A 264 12.25 -20.40 13.81
CA GLU A 264 13.33 -19.40 13.94
C GLU A 264 14.02 -19.13 12.60
N ASN A 265 14.25 -20.19 11.82
CA ASN A 265 14.99 -20.16 10.57
C ASN A 265 14.08 -20.16 9.32
N LEU A 266 12.82 -19.73 9.42
CA LEU A 266 11.89 -19.64 8.30
C LEU A 266 11.21 -18.28 8.26
N SER A 267 11.34 -17.58 7.13
CA SER A 267 10.65 -16.32 6.87
C SER A 267 9.81 -16.41 5.60
N PHE A 268 8.68 -15.72 5.58
CA PHE A 268 7.81 -15.58 4.42
C PHE A 268 7.94 -14.20 3.79
N ASN A 269 7.91 -14.12 2.47
CA ASN A 269 7.81 -12.86 1.75
C ASN A 269 6.36 -12.35 1.79
N GLU A 270 5.98 -11.82 2.95
CA GLU A 270 4.61 -11.37 3.21
C GLU A 270 4.17 -10.25 2.25
N HIS A 271 5.11 -9.41 1.80
CA HIS A 271 4.83 -8.35 0.83
C HIS A 271 4.39 -8.92 -0.51
N LEU A 272 5.14 -9.86 -1.06
CA LEU A 272 4.83 -10.51 -2.33
C LEU A 272 3.55 -11.34 -2.22
N LEU A 273 3.42 -12.15 -1.18
CA LEU A 273 2.25 -13.02 -0.93
C LEU A 273 0.96 -12.20 -0.80
N ARG A 274 1.00 -11.06 -0.14
CA ARG A 274 -0.12 -10.12 -0.04
C ARG A 274 -0.55 -9.59 -1.39
N LEU A 275 0.41 -9.15 -2.23
CA LEU A 275 0.12 -8.64 -3.57
C LEU A 275 -0.42 -9.73 -4.50
N GLN A 276 -0.03 -10.99 -4.27
CA GLN A 276 -0.53 -12.16 -4.99
C GLN A 276 -1.87 -12.69 -4.46
N GLY A 277 -2.46 -12.02 -3.44
CA GLY A 277 -3.73 -12.43 -2.83
C GLY A 277 -3.63 -13.67 -1.94
N ALA A 278 -2.43 -14.00 -1.49
CA ALA A 278 -2.13 -15.18 -0.68
C ALA A 278 -1.82 -14.85 0.79
N SER A 279 -2.02 -13.59 1.21
CA SER A 279 -1.74 -13.19 2.59
C SER A 279 -2.61 -13.92 3.60
N VAL A 280 -2.04 -14.29 4.72
CA VAL A 280 -2.76 -14.79 5.91
C VAL A 280 -3.71 -13.71 6.47
N TYR A 281 -3.40 -12.46 6.27
CA TYR A 281 -4.21 -11.31 6.69
C TYR A 281 -5.29 -10.97 5.67
N SER A 282 -6.46 -11.62 5.79
CA SER A 282 -7.60 -11.45 4.87
C SER A 282 -8.13 -10.01 4.75
N ASN A 283 -7.98 -9.20 5.80
CA ASN A 283 -8.60 -7.87 5.87
C ASN A 283 -8.05 -6.88 4.83
N ILE A 284 -6.76 -6.93 4.50
CA ILE A 284 -6.12 -5.99 3.56
C ILE A 284 -6.53 -6.32 2.12
N ASN A 285 -6.54 -7.59 1.77
CA ASN A 285 -6.97 -8.04 0.44
C ASN A 285 -8.43 -7.69 0.20
N ASN A 286 -9.30 -7.90 1.21
CA ASN A 286 -10.72 -7.57 1.13
C ASN A 286 -10.97 -6.08 0.91
N SER A 287 -10.16 -5.19 1.49
CA SER A 287 -10.30 -3.74 1.32
C SER A 287 -10.04 -3.29 -0.11
N ILE A 288 -9.01 -3.83 -0.75
CA ILE A 288 -8.67 -3.52 -2.16
C ILE A 288 -9.77 -4.02 -3.09
N TYR A 289 -10.21 -5.28 -2.91
CA TYR A 289 -11.30 -5.85 -3.71
C TYR A 289 -12.61 -5.07 -3.52
N MET A 290 -12.92 -4.62 -2.30
CA MET A 290 -14.12 -3.83 -2.02
C MET A 290 -14.12 -2.51 -2.80
N ILE A 291 -13.00 -1.80 -2.87
CA ILE A 291 -12.89 -0.56 -3.66
C ILE A 291 -13.14 -0.84 -5.15
N ILE A 292 -12.50 -1.88 -5.71
CA ILE A 292 -12.67 -2.26 -7.11
C ILE A 292 -14.14 -2.61 -7.40
N ILE A 293 -14.78 -3.37 -6.52
CA ILE A 293 -16.20 -3.75 -6.66
C ILE A 293 -17.10 -2.51 -6.62
N ILE A 294 -16.91 -1.59 -5.67
CA ILE A 294 -17.72 -0.37 -5.55
C ILE A 294 -17.61 0.45 -6.84
N VAL A 295 -16.39 0.68 -7.34
CA VAL A 295 -16.19 1.46 -8.59
C VAL A 295 -16.82 0.74 -9.78
N THR A 296 -16.66 -0.58 -9.89
CA THR A 296 -17.26 -1.37 -10.97
C THR A 296 -18.79 -1.30 -10.92
N VAL A 297 -19.40 -1.44 -9.75
CA VAL A 297 -20.87 -1.34 -9.57
C VAL A 297 -21.38 0.05 -9.97
N LEU A 298 -20.67 1.11 -9.59
CA LEU A 298 -21.02 2.48 -10.01
C LEU A 298 -21.03 2.61 -11.53
N VAL A 299 -20.00 2.10 -12.21
CA VAL A 299 -19.92 2.13 -13.68
C VAL A 299 -21.01 1.30 -14.32
N VAL A 300 -21.32 0.11 -13.77
CA VAL A 300 -22.43 -0.74 -14.25
C VAL A 300 -23.76 0.00 -14.15
N ILE A 301 -24.05 0.67 -13.04
CA ILE A 301 -25.30 1.46 -12.87
C ILE A 301 -25.36 2.58 -13.91
N CYS A 302 -24.26 3.29 -14.16
CA CYS A 302 -24.15 4.30 -15.21
C CYS A 302 -24.47 3.74 -16.58
N THR A 303 -23.86 2.61 -16.89
CA THR A 303 -24.01 1.92 -18.16
C THR A 303 -25.45 1.47 -18.38
N ILE A 304 -26.09 0.87 -17.35
CA ILE A 304 -27.51 0.50 -17.41
C ILE A 304 -28.37 1.70 -17.78
N ALA A 305 -28.16 2.85 -17.13
CA ALA A 305 -28.95 4.05 -17.41
C ALA A 305 -28.74 4.57 -18.84
N THR A 306 -27.51 4.61 -19.32
CA THR A 306 -27.17 5.10 -20.66
C THR A 306 -27.73 4.18 -21.76
N VAL A 307 -27.51 2.88 -21.64
CA VAL A 307 -27.96 1.87 -22.59
C VAL A 307 -29.50 1.76 -22.57
N TYR A 308 -30.12 1.77 -21.37
CA TYR A 308 -31.58 1.82 -21.23
C TYR A 308 -32.17 3.04 -21.98
N ASN A 309 -31.56 4.22 -21.85
CA ASN A 309 -32.01 5.42 -22.55
C ASN A 309 -31.94 5.23 -24.08
N ALA A 310 -30.83 4.68 -24.59
CA ALA A 310 -30.66 4.41 -26.01
C ALA A 310 -31.74 3.46 -26.55
N PHE A 311 -31.99 2.33 -25.84
CA PHE A 311 -33.06 1.39 -26.24
C PHE A 311 -34.47 1.96 -26.11
N SER A 312 -34.75 2.74 -25.07
CA SER A 312 -36.05 3.37 -24.87
C SER A 312 -36.40 4.35 -26.00
N ILE A 313 -35.42 5.12 -26.44
CA ILE A 313 -35.55 5.98 -27.61
C ILE A 313 -35.79 5.11 -28.85
N SER A 314 -35.01 3.99 -29.03
CA SER A 314 -35.15 3.04 -30.10
C SER A 314 -36.58 2.54 -30.23
N ILE A 315 -37.10 2.02 -29.17
CA ILE A 315 -38.44 1.45 -29.15
C ILE A 315 -39.54 2.49 -29.39
N SER A 316 -39.38 3.67 -28.80
CA SER A 316 -40.37 4.77 -28.98
C SER A 316 -40.55 5.16 -30.44
N GLU A 317 -39.51 5.10 -31.25
CA GLU A 317 -39.59 5.45 -32.66
C GLU A 317 -40.12 4.29 -33.53
N ARG A 318 -39.90 3.03 -33.08
CA ARG A 318 -40.41 1.81 -33.73
C ARG A 318 -41.82 1.41 -33.30
N LYS A 319 -42.49 2.25 -32.54
CA LYS A 319 -43.82 1.98 -31.98
C LYS A 319 -44.79 1.49 -33.06
N LYS A 320 -44.80 2.14 -34.24
CA LYS A 320 -45.64 1.74 -35.39
C LYS A 320 -45.31 0.34 -35.93
N GLN A 321 -44.01 0.01 -36.05
CA GLN A 321 -43.55 -1.30 -36.51
C GLN A 321 -43.96 -2.42 -35.58
N PHE A 322 -43.75 -2.23 -34.25
CA PHE A 322 -44.18 -3.21 -33.25
C PHE A 322 -45.70 -3.40 -33.22
N GLY A 323 -46.45 -2.30 -33.42
CA GLY A 323 -47.89 -2.39 -33.53
C GLY A 323 -48.36 -3.16 -34.77
N ILE A 324 -47.72 -2.98 -35.94
CA ILE A 324 -47.99 -3.77 -37.15
C ILE A 324 -47.66 -5.24 -36.93
N LEU A 325 -46.51 -5.57 -36.31
CA LEU A 325 -46.15 -6.95 -35.98
C LEU A 325 -47.17 -7.60 -35.05
N ASN A 326 -47.66 -6.89 -34.05
CA ASN A 326 -48.72 -7.36 -33.17
C ASN A 326 -50.06 -7.58 -33.93
N SER A 327 -50.38 -6.72 -34.94
CA SER A 327 -51.58 -6.84 -35.76
C SER A 327 -51.55 -8.11 -36.64
N ILE A 328 -50.37 -8.55 -37.05
CA ILE A 328 -50.13 -9.76 -37.89
C ILE A 328 -50.03 -11.03 -36.99
N GLY A 329 -50.20 -10.89 -35.67
CA GLY A 329 -50.22 -12.02 -34.73
C GLY A 329 -48.89 -12.31 -34.04
N ALA A 330 -47.90 -11.42 -34.06
CA ALA A 330 -46.66 -11.62 -33.28
C ALA A 330 -46.96 -11.64 -31.78
N THR A 331 -46.42 -12.65 -31.08
CA THR A 331 -46.55 -12.78 -29.63
C THR A 331 -45.65 -11.81 -28.89
N LYS A 332 -46.02 -11.49 -27.64
CA LYS A 332 -45.20 -10.64 -26.77
C LYS A 332 -43.76 -11.17 -26.62
N SER A 333 -43.59 -12.50 -26.50
CA SER A 333 -42.29 -13.14 -26.39
C SER A 333 -41.44 -12.94 -27.65
N GLN A 334 -42.05 -12.99 -28.83
CA GLN A 334 -41.34 -12.76 -30.09
C GLN A 334 -40.85 -11.33 -30.24
N ILE A 335 -41.63 -10.34 -29.77
CA ILE A 335 -41.21 -8.94 -29.76
C ILE A 335 -40.05 -8.70 -28.75
N ILE A 336 -40.13 -9.29 -27.54
CA ILE A 336 -39.04 -9.25 -26.57
C ILE A 336 -37.78 -9.86 -27.16
N LYS A 337 -37.87 -11.05 -27.77
CA LYS A 337 -36.76 -11.74 -28.42
C LYS A 337 -36.11 -10.88 -29.51
N LEU A 338 -36.92 -10.15 -30.30
CA LEU A 338 -36.42 -9.25 -31.35
C LEU A 338 -35.58 -8.10 -30.78
N VAL A 339 -36.00 -7.50 -29.64
CA VAL A 339 -35.24 -6.44 -28.95
C VAL A 339 -33.93 -7.00 -28.39
N PHE A 340 -33.93 -8.20 -27.80
CA PHE A 340 -32.70 -8.83 -27.31
C PHE A 340 -31.73 -9.20 -28.43
N ILE A 341 -32.25 -9.67 -29.59
CA ILE A 341 -31.39 -9.91 -30.76
C ILE A 341 -30.75 -8.59 -31.25
N GLU A 342 -31.51 -7.49 -31.26
CA GLU A 342 -30.95 -6.17 -31.58
C GLU A 342 -29.83 -5.78 -30.61
N ALA A 343 -30.07 -5.92 -29.30
CA ALA A 343 -29.07 -5.67 -28.28
C ALA A 343 -27.80 -6.52 -28.46
N PHE A 344 -27.99 -7.82 -28.77
CA PHE A 344 -26.88 -8.74 -29.00
C PHE A 344 -26.06 -8.37 -30.26
N ILE A 345 -26.70 -8.08 -31.38
CA ILE A 345 -26.02 -7.70 -32.64
C ILE A 345 -25.19 -6.44 -32.44
N VAL A 346 -25.75 -5.42 -31.75
CA VAL A 346 -25.04 -4.20 -31.47
C VAL A 346 -23.86 -4.44 -30.52
N SER A 347 -24.03 -5.34 -29.52
CA SER A 347 -22.99 -5.71 -28.58
C SER A 347 -21.80 -6.42 -29.23
N VAL A 348 -22.05 -7.33 -30.19
CA VAL A 348 -21.01 -8.05 -30.93
C VAL A 348 -20.08 -7.10 -31.68
N ILE A 349 -20.58 -5.96 -32.13
CA ILE A 349 -19.77 -4.93 -32.79
C ILE A 349 -19.10 -3.99 -31.75
N ALA A 350 -19.89 -3.57 -30.76
CA ALA A 350 -19.45 -2.55 -29.82
C ALA A 350 -18.42 -3.04 -28.78
N ILE A 351 -18.55 -4.26 -28.28
CA ILE A 351 -17.70 -4.82 -27.25
C ILE A 351 -16.23 -4.92 -27.69
N PRO A 352 -15.89 -5.54 -28.84
CA PRO A 352 -14.50 -5.60 -29.28
C PRO A 352 -13.87 -4.22 -29.46
N ILE A 353 -14.60 -3.29 -30.08
CA ILE A 353 -14.14 -1.92 -30.26
C ILE A 353 -13.93 -1.25 -28.90
N GLY A 354 -14.86 -1.43 -27.96
CA GLY A 354 -14.78 -0.88 -26.62
C GLY A 354 -13.57 -1.40 -25.83
N ILE A 355 -13.25 -2.69 -25.94
CA ILE A 355 -12.06 -3.29 -25.32
C ILE A 355 -10.79 -2.63 -25.86
N VAL A 356 -10.67 -2.54 -27.20
CA VAL A 356 -9.52 -1.91 -27.85
C VAL A 356 -9.41 -0.44 -27.43
N CYS A 357 -10.49 0.30 -27.48
CA CYS A 357 -10.49 1.71 -27.04
C CYS A 357 -10.14 1.86 -25.57
N GLY A 358 -10.67 1.02 -24.69
CA GLY A 358 -10.36 1.03 -23.25
C GLY A 358 -8.89 0.77 -22.99
N THR A 359 -8.32 -0.22 -23.63
CA THR A 359 -6.92 -0.57 -23.48
C THR A 359 -5.98 0.53 -23.98
N ILE A 360 -6.24 1.06 -25.18
CA ILE A 360 -5.45 2.17 -25.77
C ILE A 360 -5.56 3.41 -24.89
N SER A 361 -6.74 3.71 -24.34
CA SER A 361 -6.93 4.88 -23.48
C SER A 361 -6.05 4.81 -22.23
N ILE A 362 -5.90 3.62 -21.61
CA ILE A 362 -5.06 3.46 -20.44
C ILE A 362 -3.57 3.58 -20.78
N ASP A 363 -3.14 3.00 -21.91
CA ASP A 363 -1.76 3.16 -22.38
C ASP A 363 -1.41 4.65 -22.59
N LEU A 364 -2.32 5.40 -23.21
CA LEU A 364 -2.15 6.83 -23.38
C LEU A 364 -2.09 7.59 -22.04
N VAL A 365 -2.94 7.22 -21.07
CA VAL A 365 -2.92 7.83 -19.73
C VAL A 365 -1.61 7.53 -19.02
N PHE A 366 -1.08 6.30 -19.06
CA PHE A 366 0.20 5.96 -18.43
C PHE A 366 1.37 6.71 -19.08
N ARG A 367 1.44 6.77 -20.40
CA ARG A 367 2.46 7.55 -21.12
C ARG A 367 2.39 9.04 -20.80
N PHE A 368 1.16 9.58 -20.68
CA PHE A 368 0.95 10.98 -20.30
C PHE A 368 1.45 11.25 -18.88
N ILE A 369 1.10 10.38 -17.92
CA ILE A 369 1.54 10.50 -16.53
C ILE A 369 3.07 10.44 -16.46
N GLN A 370 3.70 9.45 -17.09
CA GLN A 370 5.17 9.31 -17.10
C GLN A 370 5.86 10.55 -17.68
N ARG A 371 5.33 11.12 -18.77
CA ARG A 371 5.93 12.30 -19.41
C ARG A 371 5.73 13.60 -18.62
N PHE A 372 4.58 13.76 -17.96
CA PHE A 372 4.29 14.99 -17.19
C PHE A 372 5.00 15.02 -15.83
N PHE A 373 5.35 13.85 -15.29
CA PHE A 373 5.98 13.71 -13.99
C PHE A 373 7.43 13.22 -14.11
N GLU A 374 8.12 13.59 -15.18
CA GLU A 374 9.47 13.13 -15.57
C GLU A 374 10.54 13.34 -14.46
N ASN A 375 10.33 14.34 -13.58
CA ASN A 375 11.22 14.65 -12.45
C ASN A 375 10.67 14.22 -11.07
N SER A 376 9.72 13.30 -11.02
CA SER A 376 9.14 12.81 -9.78
C SER A 376 9.33 11.30 -9.66
N PHE A 377 9.21 10.76 -8.44
CA PHE A 377 9.23 9.32 -8.19
C PHE A 377 8.22 8.51 -9.07
N ILE A 378 7.21 9.20 -9.65
CA ILE A 378 6.23 8.59 -10.57
C ILE A 378 6.86 8.25 -11.93
N ALA A 379 7.90 8.96 -12.35
CA ALA A 379 8.61 8.65 -13.60
C ALA A 379 9.36 7.31 -13.50
N ASP A 380 9.91 7.00 -12.32
CA ASP A 380 10.60 5.75 -12.05
C ASP A 380 9.64 4.55 -11.97
N MET A 381 8.33 4.83 -11.79
CA MET A 381 7.28 3.83 -11.89
C MET A 381 7.12 3.38 -13.34
N ASN A 382 7.86 2.40 -13.80
CA ASN A 382 7.73 1.81 -15.16
C ASN A 382 6.34 1.18 -15.36
N LEU A 383 5.30 2.06 -15.43
CA LEU A 383 3.91 1.66 -15.60
C LEU A 383 3.69 1.17 -17.03
N ARG A 384 3.20 -0.04 -17.17
CA ARG A 384 2.84 -0.64 -18.46
C ARG A 384 1.45 -1.26 -18.37
N VAL A 385 0.75 -1.28 -19.49
CA VAL A 385 -0.54 -1.97 -19.56
C VAL A 385 -0.31 -3.47 -19.60
N VAL A 386 -0.91 -4.16 -18.63
CA VAL A 386 -0.88 -5.62 -18.55
C VAL A 386 -2.16 -6.19 -19.15
N TYR A 387 -2.00 -7.02 -20.16
CA TYR A 387 -3.12 -7.70 -20.82
C TYR A 387 -3.45 -9.00 -20.08
N ASN A 388 -4.46 -8.95 -19.23
CA ASN A 388 -4.93 -10.13 -18.51
C ASN A 388 -6.19 -10.70 -19.19
N PRO A 389 -6.14 -11.93 -19.75
CA PRO A 389 -7.29 -12.55 -20.41
C PRO A 389 -8.53 -12.66 -19.51
N TYR A 390 -8.35 -12.90 -18.21
CA TYR A 390 -9.46 -13.01 -17.25
C TYR A 390 -10.18 -11.67 -17.07
N ILE A 391 -9.47 -10.54 -17.09
CA ILE A 391 -10.08 -9.20 -17.04
C ILE A 391 -10.88 -8.93 -18.32
N ILE A 392 -10.35 -9.29 -19.48
CA ILE A 392 -11.04 -9.13 -20.76
C ILE A 392 -12.34 -9.95 -20.77
N ILE A 393 -12.26 -11.24 -20.41
CA ILE A 393 -13.43 -12.13 -20.37
C ILE A 393 -14.44 -11.64 -19.32
N GLY A 394 -13.97 -11.27 -18.13
CA GLY A 394 -14.81 -10.70 -17.07
C GLY A 394 -15.52 -9.42 -17.51
N SER A 395 -14.81 -8.53 -18.20
CA SER A 395 -15.39 -7.29 -18.75
C SER A 395 -16.47 -7.60 -19.79
N ILE A 396 -16.23 -8.55 -20.69
CA ILE A 396 -17.22 -8.98 -21.68
C ILE A 396 -18.49 -9.48 -21.00
N LEU A 397 -18.34 -10.36 -19.99
CA LEU A 397 -19.48 -10.92 -19.25
C LEU A 397 -20.26 -9.83 -18.50
N ILE A 398 -19.58 -8.94 -17.78
CA ILE A 398 -20.21 -7.83 -17.06
C ILE A 398 -20.98 -6.93 -18.03
N VAL A 399 -20.38 -6.58 -19.16
CA VAL A 399 -21.02 -5.73 -20.18
C VAL A 399 -22.24 -6.41 -20.80
N LEU A 400 -22.15 -7.69 -21.16
CA LEU A 400 -23.28 -8.45 -21.69
C LEU A 400 -24.45 -8.53 -20.71
N ILE A 401 -24.17 -8.81 -19.45
CA ILE A 401 -25.19 -8.82 -18.38
C ILE A 401 -25.81 -7.42 -18.25
N THR A 402 -24.98 -6.39 -18.23
CA THR A 402 -25.42 -4.99 -18.11
C THR A 402 -26.34 -4.58 -19.25
N ILE A 403 -25.98 -4.93 -20.49
CA ILE A 403 -26.80 -4.66 -21.67
C ILE A 403 -28.11 -5.46 -21.61
N GLY A 404 -28.04 -6.73 -21.21
CA GLY A 404 -29.23 -7.57 -21.02
C GLY A 404 -30.21 -6.93 -20.03
N ILE A 405 -29.74 -6.53 -18.84
CA ILE A 405 -30.57 -5.84 -17.82
C ILE A 405 -31.14 -4.53 -18.38
N SER A 406 -30.33 -3.76 -19.09
CA SER A 406 -30.75 -2.47 -19.68
C SER A 406 -31.86 -2.64 -20.73
N ALA A 407 -31.87 -3.75 -21.46
CA ALA A 407 -32.84 -4.04 -22.52
C ALA A 407 -34.19 -4.58 -22.01
N ILE A 408 -34.27 -5.12 -20.78
CA ILE A 408 -35.49 -5.78 -20.24
C ILE A 408 -36.68 -4.84 -20.24
N LEU A 409 -36.61 -3.69 -19.57
CA LEU A 409 -37.70 -2.73 -19.44
C LEU A 409 -38.15 -2.16 -20.79
N PRO A 410 -37.22 -1.73 -21.67
CA PRO A 410 -37.55 -1.35 -23.04
C PRO A 410 -38.27 -2.46 -23.83
N ALA A 411 -37.76 -3.72 -23.77
CA ALA A 411 -38.36 -4.83 -24.45
C ALA A 411 -39.78 -5.13 -24.00
N ILE A 412 -40.05 -5.11 -22.70
CA ILE A 412 -41.40 -5.26 -22.13
C ILE A 412 -42.32 -4.12 -22.59
N THR A 413 -41.79 -2.89 -22.69
CA THR A 413 -42.54 -1.74 -23.18
C THR A 413 -42.91 -1.92 -24.66
N ALA A 414 -42.01 -2.43 -25.49
CA ALA A 414 -42.27 -2.73 -26.88
C ALA A 414 -43.38 -3.77 -27.05
N ALA A 415 -43.33 -4.86 -26.25
CA ALA A 415 -44.29 -5.94 -26.27
C ALA A 415 -45.72 -5.54 -25.80
N LYS A 416 -45.85 -4.45 -25.06
CA LYS A 416 -47.14 -3.92 -24.58
C LYS A 416 -47.81 -2.91 -25.55
N ILE A 417 -47.19 -2.61 -26.68
CA ILE A 417 -47.75 -1.67 -27.66
C ILE A 417 -48.97 -2.30 -28.35
N SER A 418 -50.15 -1.68 -28.22
CA SER A 418 -51.37 -2.15 -28.86
C SER A 418 -51.37 -1.79 -30.35
N PRO A 419 -51.93 -2.66 -31.24
CA PRO A 419 -52.07 -2.38 -32.67
C PRO A 419 -52.83 -1.06 -32.94
N LEU A 420 -53.90 -0.84 -32.21
CA LEU A 420 -54.74 0.34 -32.36
C LEU A 420 -53.96 1.64 -32.01
N GLU A 421 -53.18 1.61 -30.95
CA GLU A 421 -52.36 2.74 -30.51
C GLU A 421 -51.21 3.06 -31.50
N ALA A 422 -50.70 2.04 -32.19
CA ALA A 422 -49.65 2.16 -33.18
C ALA A 422 -50.14 2.71 -34.53
N ILE A 423 -51.33 2.30 -34.99
CA ILE A 423 -51.91 2.68 -36.28
C ILE A 423 -52.52 4.10 -36.18
N LYS A 424 -53.18 4.41 -35.08
CA LYS A 424 -53.89 5.65 -34.92
C LYS A 424 -52.99 6.92 -34.94
N ASN A 425 -51.70 6.78 -35.08
CA ASN A 425 -50.67 7.81 -35.14
C ASN A 425 -50.97 8.99 -34.18
N SER A 426 -51.96 8.78 -33.36
CA SER A 426 -52.30 9.67 -32.30
C SER A 426 -51.17 9.59 -31.34
N SER A 427 -50.10 10.36 -31.64
CA SER A 427 -49.50 11.06 -30.51
C SER A 427 -50.72 11.47 -29.66
N ASN A 428 -51.06 10.69 -28.63
CA ASN A 428 -51.81 11.15 -27.48
C ASN A 428 -50.91 12.17 -26.78
N LEU A 429 -50.49 13.20 -27.53
CA LEU A 429 -50.20 14.49 -27.03
C LEU A 429 -51.53 14.93 -26.43
N LYS A 430 -51.75 14.60 -25.15
CA LYS A 430 -52.74 15.35 -24.38
C LYS A 430 -52.36 16.81 -24.60
N ILE A 431 -53.13 17.46 -25.46
CA ILE A 431 -52.97 18.89 -25.79
C ILE A 431 -53.47 19.65 -24.55
N GLY A 432 -52.75 19.44 -23.40
CA GLY A 432 -52.95 20.27 -22.24
C GLY A 432 -52.28 21.63 -22.55
N LYS A 433 -52.97 22.72 -22.32
CA LYS A 433 -52.39 24.07 -22.36
C LYS A 433 -51.16 24.10 -21.46
N VAL A 434 -49.94 24.12 -22.04
CA VAL A 434 -48.71 24.28 -21.29
C VAL A 434 -48.58 25.76 -20.98
N LYS A 435 -48.63 26.15 -19.71
CA LYS A 435 -48.43 27.54 -19.27
C LYS A 435 -47.04 28.03 -19.65
N ASP A 436 -46.96 29.25 -20.12
CA ASP A 436 -45.69 29.90 -20.42
C ASP A 436 -44.89 30.14 -19.16
N SER A 437 -43.60 29.81 -19.19
CA SER A 437 -42.67 30.17 -18.11
C SER A 437 -42.13 31.59 -18.36
N LYS A 438 -42.39 32.50 -17.44
CA LYS A 438 -41.86 33.89 -17.52
C LYS A 438 -40.34 33.90 -17.49
N ILE A 439 -39.70 33.01 -16.76
CA ILE A 439 -38.24 32.88 -16.67
C ILE A 439 -37.67 32.45 -18.01
N VAL A 440 -38.24 31.43 -18.67
CA VAL A 440 -37.76 30.93 -19.97
C VAL A 440 -37.97 32.02 -21.05
N ARG A 441 -39.04 32.78 -20.97
CA ARG A 441 -39.28 33.91 -21.90
C ARG A 441 -38.25 35.03 -21.69
N PHE A 442 -37.88 35.30 -20.44
CA PHE A 442 -36.90 36.33 -20.12
C PHE A 442 -35.49 35.97 -20.61
N ILE A 443 -35.05 34.70 -20.37
CA ILE A 443 -33.69 34.27 -20.71
C ILE A 443 -33.54 33.88 -22.18
N PHE A 444 -34.52 33.14 -22.76
CA PHE A 444 -34.40 32.50 -24.07
C PHE A 444 -35.42 33.02 -25.09
N LYS A 445 -36.12 34.13 -24.81
CA LYS A 445 -37.09 34.76 -25.68
C LYS A 445 -38.18 33.78 -26.21
N THR A 446 -38.74 34.03 -27.40
CA THR A 446 -39.80 33.23 -28.01
C THR A 446 -39.38 31.82 -28.43
N GLU A 447 -38.14 31.66 -28.88
CA GLU A 447 -37.59 30.36 -29.31
C GLU A 447 -37.45 29.39 -28.10
N GLY A 448 -36.97 29.92 -26.98
CA GLY A 448 -36.89 29.13 -25.74
C GLY A 448 -38.26 28.75 -25.17
N VAL A 449 -39.27 29.61 -25.29
CA VAL A 449 -40.64 29.26 -24.91
C VAL A 449 -41.20 28.13 -25.78
N LEU A 450 -40.91 28.16 -27.09
CA LEU A 450 -41.33 27.08 -28.00
C LEU A 450 -40.64 25.76 -27.68
N ALA A 451 -39.33 25.79 -27.44
CA ALA A 451 -38.55 24.63 -27.00
C ALA A 451 -39.07 24.06 -25.67
N TYR A 452 -39.30 24.90 -24.67
CA TYR A 452 -39.86 24.52 -23.37
C TYR A 452 -41.25 23.88 -23.53
N LYS A 453 -42.14 24.44 -24.37
CA LYS A 453 -43.46 23.84 -24.65
C LYS A 453 -43.32 22.47 -25.30
N ASN A 454 -42.40 22.30 -26.24
CA ASN A 454 -42.12 20.99 -26.88
C ASN A 454 -41.58 19.97 -25.91
N LEU A 455 -40.65 20.34 -25.02
CA LEU A 455 -40.16 19.47 -23.96
C LEU A 455 -41.27 19.03 -22.98
N ARG A 456 -42.11 19.96 -22.56
CA ARG A 456 -43.24 19.65 -21.67
C ARG A 456 -44.35 18.85 -22.33
N ARG A 457 -44.52 18.94 -23.63
CA ARG A 457 -45.45 18.05 -24.40
C ARG A 457 -44.96 16.59 -24.41
N ASN A 458 -43.64 16.38 -24.48
CA ASN A 458 -43.03 15.05 -24.51
C ASN A 458 -42.48 14.65 -23.13
N LYS A 459 -43.26 14.81 -22.06
CA LYS A 459 -42.84 14.59 -20.65
C LYS A 459 -42.12 13.27 -20.43
N LYS A 460 -42.54 12.17 -21.07
CA LYS A 460 -41.95 10.84 -20.89
C LYS A 460 -40.51 10.78 -21.47
N LYS A 461 -40.32 11.24 -22.69
CA LYS A 461 -38.98 11.31 -23.33
C LYS A 461 -38.08 12.29 -22.57
N PHE A 462 -38.57 13.46 -22.24
CA PHE A 462 -37.84 14.47 -21.49
C PHE A 462 -37.37 13.95 -20.13
N ARG A 463 -38.24 13.28 -19.36
CA ARG A 463 -37.85 12.69 -18.07
C ARG A 463 -36.74 11.65 -18.23
N ILE A 464 -36.80 10.77 -19.23
CA ILE A 464 -35.78 9.74 -19.45
C ILE A 464 -34.42 10.38 -19.72
N THR A 465 -34.39 11.37 -20.63
CA THR A 465 -33.14 12.10 -20.94
C THR A 465 -32.64 12.91 -19.75
N LEU A 466 -33.53 13.56 -19.00
CA LEU A 466 -33.18 14.29 -17.78
C LEU A 466 -32.60 13.37 -16.71
N PHE A 467 -33.23 12.22 -16.46
CA PHE A 467 -32.68 11.22 -15.52
C PHE A 467 -31.31 10.72 -15.93
N SER A 468 -31.08 10.47 -17.21
CA SER A 468 -29.76 10.05 -17.70
C SER A 468 -28.71 11.13 -17.43
N LEU A 469 -29.01 12.40 -17.73
CA LEU A 469 -28.12 13.53 -17.42
C LEU A 469 -27.86 13.68 -15.91
N ILE A 470 -28.92 13.61 -15.11
CA ILE A 470 -28.80 13.69 -13.64
C ILE A 470 -27.90 12.59 -13.13
N ILE A 471 -28.12 11.34 -13.55
CA ILE A 471 -27.31 10.20 -13.15
C ILE A 471 -25.83 10.43 -13.52
N SER A 472 -25.56 10.89 -14.75
CA SER A 472 -24.19 11.17 -15.20
C SER A 472 -23.52 12.25 -14.36
N VAL A 473 -24.22 13.34 -14.02
CA VAL A 473 -23.72 14.41 -13.16
C VAL A 473 -23.51 13.92 -11.72
N VAL A 474 -24.47 13.16 -11.18
CA VAL A 474 -24.36 12.58 -9.82
C VAL A 474 -23.14 11.68 -9.72
N ILE A 475 -22.90 10.83 -10.72
CA ILE A 475 -21.73 9.94 -10.72
C ILE A 475 -20.44 10.73 -10.82
N PHE A 476 -20.38 11.74 -11.69
CA PHE A 476 -19.21 12.61 -11.78
C PHE A 476 -18.92 13.31 -10.45
N ILE A 477 -19.94 13.86 -9.81
CA ILE A 477 -19.80 14.53 -8.50
C ILE A 477 -19.38 13.52 -7.42
N SER A 478 -20.02 12.34 -7.40
CA SER A 478 -19.71 11.28 -6.43
C SER A 478 -18.29 10.77 -6.58
N PHE A 479 -17.83 10.54 -7.83
CA PHE A 479 -16.46 10.12 -8.11
C PHE A 479 -15.45 11.22 -7.76
N SER A 480 -15.72 12.46 -8.15
CA SER A 480 -14.86 13.61 -7.80
C SER A 480 -14.81 13.84 -6.30
N GLY A 481 -15.94 13.67 -5.61
CA GLY A 481 -16.02 13.73 -4.14
C GLY A 481 -15.23 12.62 -3.47
N PHE A 482 -15.36 11.38 -3.96
CA PHE A 482 -14.59 10.25 -3.49
C PHE A 482 -13.08 10.47 -3.67
N MET A 483 -12.66 10.91 -4.87
CA MET A 483 -11.23 11.22 -5.13
C MET A 483 -10.71 12.32 -4.22
N LYS A 484 -11.49 13.40 -4.01
CA LYS A 484 -11.11 14.44 -3.05
C LYS A 484 -11.01 13.93 -1.61
N LEU A 485 -11.94 13.07 -1.19
CA LEU A 485 -11.88 12.45 0.14
C LEU A 485 -10.69 11.52 0.26
N PHE A 486 -10.41 10.72 -0.77
CA PHE A 486 -9.26 9.82 -0.81
C PHE A 486 -7.92 10.59 -0.75
N ILE A 487 -7.77 11.64 -1.57
CA ILE A 487 -6.60 12.53 -1.53
C ILE A 487 -6.51 13.21 -0.16
N LYS A 488 -7.63 13.71 0.36
CA LYS A 488 -7.65 14.35 1.67
C LYS A 488 -7.35 13.38 2.81
N ALA A 489 -7.82 12.14 2.74
CA ALA A 489 -7.49 11.11 3.73
C ALA A 489 -5.99 10.80 3.75
N ASN A 490 -5.37 10.68 2.56
CA ASN A 490 -3.91 10.55 2.44
C ASN A 490 -3.18 11.84 2.85
N GLN A 491 -3.71 13.01 2.53
CA GLN A 491 -3.17 14.30 2.96
C GLN A 491 -3.36 14.56 4.45
N VAL A 492 -4.44 14.08 5.08
CA VAL A 492 -4.64 14.20 6.54
C VAL A 492 -3.57 13.38 7.28
N GLN A 493 -3.19 12.25 6.75
CA GLN A 493 -2.06 11.49 7.30
C GLN A 493 -0.73 12.28 7.17
N SER A 494 -0.52 13.00 6.07
CA SER A 494 0.67 13.84 5.88
C SER A 494 0.51 15.28 6.42
N SER A 495 -0.70 15.82 6.55
CA SER A 495 -0.93 17.18 7.08
C SER A 495 -1.08 17.22 8.61
N GLN A 496 -1.25 16.08 9.26
CA GLN A 496 -1.03 15.94 10.70
C GLN A 496 0.46 15.94 11.04
N MET A 497 1.33 15.64 10.05
CA MET A 497 2.75 15.92 10.16
C MET A 497 2.96 17.42 10.04
N ASN A 498 3.18 18.09 11.18
CA ASN A 498 3.57 19.50 11.22
C ASN A 498 5.03 19.70 10.76
N TYR A 499 5.47 18.91 9.76
CA TYR A 499 6.82 18.96 9.19
C TYR A 499 6.81 18.43 7.74
N ASP A 500 7.75 18.87 6.93
CA ASP A 500 7.90 18.48 5.53
C ASP A 500 8.92 17.36 5.34
N LEU A 501 9.94 17.31 6.19
CA LEU A 501 10.97 16.26 6.19
C LEU A 501 11.44 15.95 7.62
N TYR A 502 12.01 14.78 7.81
CA TYR A 502 12.66 14.42 9.04
C TYR A 502 14.03 13.77 8.79
N LEU A 503 14.93 13.95 9.73
CA LEU A 503 16.25 13.35 9.75
C LEU A 503 16.37 12.45 10.97
N TYR A 504 16.99 11.29 10.82
CA TYR A 504 17.36 10.47 11.96
C TYR A 504 18.64 11.03 12.61
N LYS A 505 18.63 11.10 13.92
CA LYS A 505 19.78 11.45 14.74
C LYS A 505 20.30 10.17 15.40
N ASN A 506 21.48 9.74 15.00
CA ASN A 506 22.09 8.46 15.42
C ASN A 506 23.27 8.63 16.37
N GLY A 507 23.25 9.65 17.22
CA GLY A 507 24.27 9.82 18.28
C GLY A 507 25.58 10.50 17.87
N PHE A 508 25.76 10.89 16.60
CA PHE A 508 27.04 11.40 16.09
C PHE A 508 27.27 12.92 16.20
N ALA A 509 26.26 13.69 16.55
CA ALA A 509 26.42 15.13 16.67
C ALA A 509 25.67 15.66 17.88
N GLU A 510 26.35 16.57 18.61
CA GLU A 510 25.74 17.35 19.69
C GLU A 510 24.58 18.20 19.12
N ASP A 511 23.45 18.25 19.82
CA ASP A 511 22.26 18.97 19.38
C ASP A 511 22.56 20.45 19.07
N ASP A 512 23.43 21.09 19.83
CA ASP A 512 23.82 22.46 19.57
C ASP A 512 24.50 22.68 18.22
N LYS A 513 25.29 21.73 17.75
CA LYS A 513 25.91 21.80 16.41
C LYS A 513 24.87 21.66 15.34
N ILE A 514 23.93 20.69 15.48
CA ILE A 514 22.85 20.47 14.55
C ILE A 514 21.94 21.70 14.47
N ILE A 515 21.53 22.24 15.61
CA ILE A 515 20.70 23.45 15.73
C ILE A 515 21.37 24.62 15.00
N ASN A 516 22.68 24.82 15.23
CA ASN A 516 23.43 25.92 14.63
C ASN A 516 23.56 25.77 13.10
N GLU A 517 23.71 24.56 12.58
CA GLU A 517 23.74 24.32 11.13
C GLU A 517 22.36 24.47 10.49
N LEU A 518 21.31 23.93 11.11
CA LEU A 518 19.94 24.07 10.60
C LEU A 518 19.49 25.54 10.53
N LYS A 519 19.86 26.37 11.51
CA LYS A 519 19.58 27.81 11.49
C LYS A 519 20.24 28.58 10.34
N LYS A 520 21.30 28.04 9.75
CA LYS A 520 21.99 28.63 8.59
C LYS A 520 21.34 28.26 7.26
N VAL A 521 20.54 27.21 7.21
CA VAL A 521 19.93 26.71 5.97
C VAL A 521 18.76 27.60 5.58
N LYS A 522 18.87 28.23 4.40
CA LYS A 522 17.76 29.03 3.84
C LYS A 522 16.61 28.12 3.40
N GLY A 523 15.40 28.51 3.77
CA GLY A 523 14.18 27.76 3.41
C GLY A 523 13.63 26.90 4.56
N ILE A 524 14.33 26.74 5.66
CA ILE A 524 13.78 26.14 6.89
C ILE A 524 12.96 27.22 7.61
N GLU A 525 11.68 26.94 7.82
CA GLU A 525 10.77 27.78 8.60
C GLU A 525 10.83 27.46 10.08
N ASN A 526 10.83 26.18 10.41
CA ASN A 526 10.87 25.69 11.78
C ASN A 526 11.46 24.27 11.82
N PHE A 527 12.03 23.89 12.97
CA PHE A 527 12.46 22.52 13.22
C PHE A 527 12.26 22.15 14.69
N SER A 528 12.17 20.85 14.98
CA SER A 528 12.07 20.28 16.32
C SER A 528 12.96 19.05 16.41
N ILE A 529 13.72 18.93 17.47
CA ILE A 529 14.53 17.76 17.81
C ILE A 529 13.77 16.98 18.87
N ASN A 530 13.43 15.73 18.57
CA ASN A 530 12.72 14.84 19.48
C ASN A 530 13.60 13.61 19.72
N ASN A 531 14.12 13.45 20.89
CA ASN A 531 14.84 12.27 21.34
C ASN A 531 13.82 11.31 21.96
N GLU A 532 13.68 10.11 21.42
CA GLU A 532 12.62 9.16 21.79
C GLU A 532 13.22 7.86 22.33
N TYR A 533 12.69 7.41 23.45
CA TYR A 533 13.00 6.13 24.09
C TYR A 533 11.75 5.31 24.35
N SER A 534 11.90 3.99 24.25
CA SER A 534 10.88 3.06 24.70
C SER A 534 11.20 2.63 26.13
N ILE A 535 10.23 2.80 27.02
CA ILE A 535 10.36 2.42 28.43
C ILE A 535 9.17 1.60 28.88
N GLY A 536 9.41 0.67 29.82
CA GLY A 536 8.35 -0.08 30.49
C GLY A 536 7.83 0.66 31.71
N THR A 537 6.55 0.47 32.06
CA THR A 537 6.00 0.86 33.35
C THR A 537 5.14 -0.22 33.96
N ASN A 538 5.23 -0.40 35.26
CA ASN A 538 4.37 -1.27 36.03
C ASN A 538 3.17 -0.46 36.56
N VAL A 539 2.02 -0.62 35.93
CA VAL A 539 0.81 0.11 36.33
C VAL A 539 -0.01 -0.75 37.29
N GLY A 540 -0.13 -0.32 38.54
CA GLY A 540 -0.95 -1.03 39.55
C GLY A 540 -2.43 -1.02 39.20
N GLU A 541 -3.18 -2.02 39.70
CA GLU A 541 -4.62 -2.17 39.42
C GLU A 541 -5.45 -0.94 39.86
N ASN A 542 -4.98 -0.18 40.85
CA ASN A 542 -5.64 1.05 41.29
C ASN A 542 -5.48 2.21 40.30
N ASN A 543 -4.44 2.16 39.47
CA ASN A 543 -4.09 3.21 38.50
C ASN A 543 -4.60 2.92 37.09
N ILE A 544 -5.16 1.73 36.84
CA ILE A 544 -5.82 1.46 35.56
C ILE A 544 -7.22 2.09 35.49
N ASN A 545 -7.62 2.49 34.29
CA ASN A 545 -8.98 2.92 34.03
C ASN A 545 -9.90 1.70 33.94
N LYS A 546 -10.75 1.54 34.96
CA LYS A 546 -11.68 0.38 35.04
C LYS A 546 -12.62 0.26 33.84
N GLY A 547 -12.92 1.37 33.16
CA GLY A 547 -13.74 1.36 31.94
C GLY A 547 -13.09 0.64 30.74
N TYR A 548 -11.78 0.44 30.78
CA TYR A 548 -10.99 -0.24 29.76
C TYR A 548 -10.27 -1.49 30.28
N LYS A 549 -10.70 -2.04 31.41
CA LYS A 549 -10.04 -3.21 32.03
C LYS A 549 -9.96 -4.40 31.09
N GLU A 550 -11.01 -4.74 30.36
CA GLU A 550 -11.00 -5.84 29.38
C GLU A 550 -9.97 -5.61 28.26
N LEU A 551 -9.84 -4.38 27.80
CA LEU A 551 -8.85 -3.99 26.79
C LEU A 551 -7.43 -4.12 27.36
N ILE A 552 -7.21 -3.68 28.60
CA ILE A 552 -5.92 -3.75 29.28
C ILE A 552 -5.53 -5.23 29.49
N GLU A 553 -6.42 -6.06 30.00
CA GLU A 553 -6.16 -7.49 30.22
C GLU A 553 -5.89 -8.28 28.92
N LYS A 554 -6.36 -7.76 27.80
CA LYS A 554 -6.15 -8.38 26.49
C LYS A 554 -4.76 -8.06 25.89
N TYR A 555 -4.24 -6.86 26.13
CA TYR A 555 -3.04 -6.36 25.46
C TYR A 555 -1.81 -6.25 26.36
N PHE A 556 -1.96 -6.30 27.68
CA PHE A 556 -0.86 -6.11 28.62
C PHE A 556 -0.67 -7.34 29.50
N THR A 557 0.61 -7.68 29.72
CA THR A 557 0.98 -8.77 30.60
C THR A 557 0.66 -8.40 32.05
N LYS A 558 0.01 -9.30 32.76
CA LYS A 558 -0.35 -9.17 34.15
C LYS A 558 0.64 -9.94 35.01
N GLU A 559 1.24 -9.25 35.98
CA GLU A 559 2.18 -9.84 36.92
C GLU A 559 1.79 -9.52 38.37
N ASN A 560 2.24 -10.34 39.30
CA ASN A 560 2.15 -10.07 40.74
C ASN A 560 3.53 -9.61 41.25
N LYS A 561 3.65 -8.34 41.62
CA LYS A 561 4.87 -7.77 42.22
C LYS A 561 4.54 -7.28 43.63
N ASN A 562 5.28 -7.76 44.65
CA ASN A 562 5.09 -7.33 46.05
C ASN A 562 3.65 -7.39 46.54
N ASP A 563 2.94 -8.48 46.27
CA ASP A 563 1.52 -8.73 46.60
C ASP A 563 0.51 -7.78 45.91
N GLU A 564 0.96 -6.96 44.93
CA GLU A 564 0.09 -6.14 44.10
C GLU A 564 0.07 -6.67 42.66
N VAL A 565 -1.12 -6.56 42.06
CA VAL A 565 -1.31 -6.86 40.63
C VAL A 565 -0.89 -5.65 39.83
N VAL A 566 0.06 -5.85 38.91
CA VAL A 566 0.56 -4.82 37.98
C VAL A 566 0.39 -5.27 36.54
N TYR A 567 0.21 -4.29 35.67
CA TYR A 567 0.17 -4.46 34.23
C TYR A 567 1.40 -3.80 33.61
N ASN A 568 2.09 -4.51 32.73
CA ASN A 568 3.31 -4.02 32.09
C ASN A 568 2.94 -3.24 30.82
N PHE A 569 3.16 -1.93 30.84
CA PHE A 569 2.94 -1.05 29.68
C PHE A 569 4.27 -0.74 29.00
N SER A 570 4.28 -0.81 27.66
CA SER A 570 5.35 -0.24 26.83
C SER A 570 4.97 1.18 26.44
N ASN A 571 5.82 2.13 26.76
CA ASN A 571 5.54 3.56 26.64
C ASN A 571 6.65 4.29 25.88
N SER A 572 6.34 5.48 25.36
CA SER A 572 7.32 6.37 24.74
C SER A 572 7.72 7.48 25.70
N LEU A 573 9.02 7.66 25.89
CA LEU A 573 9.60 8.76 26.63
C LEU A 573 10.31 9.70 25.66
N PHE A 574 9.85 10.95 25.62
CA PHE A 574 10.36 11.98 24.71
C PHE A 574 11.17 13.01 25.48
N PHE A 575 12.38 13.25 25.01
CA PHE A 575 13.28 14.27 25.51
C PHE A 575 13.41 15.41 24.51
N PHE A 576 13.52 16.62 25.04
CA PHE A 576 13.68 17.84 24.25
C PHE A 576 14.87 18.68 24.75
N PRO A 577 15.73 19.18 23.83
CA PRO A 577 16.91 19.96 24.22
C PRO A 577 16.58 21.36 24.75
N GLY A 578 15.33 21.82 24.64
CA GLY A 578 14.92 23.15 25.10
C GLY A 578 13.43 23.38 25.18
N ASP A 579 13.05 24.60 25.55
CA ASP A 579 11.66 25.01 25.80
C ASP A 579 10.80 25.10 24.54
N GLU A 580 11.40 25.18 23.34
CA GLU A 580 10.69 25.55 22.13
C GLU A 580 9.52 24.58 21.76
N ALA A 581 9.75 23.29 21.91
CA ALA A 581 8.71 22.28 21.63
C ALA A 581 7.73 22.16 22.81
N ILE A 582 8.23 22.18 24.04
CA ILE A 582 7.44 21.99 25.25
C ILE A 582 6.50 23.19 25.50
N SER A 583 6.95 24.40 25.25
CA SER A 583 6.14 25.63 25.42
C SER A 583 4.96 25.74 24.47
N LYS A 584 4.99 25.02 23.35
CA LYS A 584 3.88 24.95 22.37
C LYS A 584 2.75 24.01 22.81
N LEU A 585 3.00 23.12 23.77
CA LEU A 585 2.01 22.17 24.27
C LEU A 585 0.98 22.86 25.14
N LYS A 586 -0.30 22.63 24.88
CA LYS A 586 -1.38 23.08 25.75
C LYS A 586 -1.51 22.13 26.94
N LEU A 587 -1.11 22.58 28.09
CA LEU A 587 -1.27 21.83 29.33
C LEU A 587 -2.74 21.79 29.74
N LYS A 588 -3.24 20.58 30.02
CA LYS A 588 -4.59 20.36 30.53
C LYS A 588 -4.68 20.61 32.02
N THR A 589 -3.69 20.12 32.75
CA THR A 589 -3.58 20.30 34.20
C THR A 589 -2.11 20.46 34.59
N GLY A 590 -1.84 21.09 35.77
CA GLY A 590 -0.52 21.24 36.30
C GLY A 590 0.26 22.43 35.71
N LYS A 591 1.53 22.49 36.08
CA LYS A 591 2.53 23.44 35.56
C LYS A 591 3.80 22.69 35.29
N PHE A 592 4.51 23.06 34.26
CA PHE A 592 5.76 22.42 33.89
C PHE A 592 6.81 23.48 33.57
N ASP A 593 7.89 23.48 34.35
CA ASP A 593 9.05 24.31 34.15
C ASP A 593 10.32 23.48 34.28
N LYS A 594 11.39 23.93 33.63
CA LYS A 594 12.63 23.20 33.48
C LYS A 594 13.32 22.90 34.80
N GLU A 595 13.37 23.87 35.71
CA GLU A 595 14.05 23.73 37.01
C GLU A 595 13.37 22.65 37.87
N THR A 596 12.03 22.71 37.99
CA THR A 596 11.27 21.72 38.73
C THR A 596 11.35 20.33 38.06
N ALA A 597 11.34 20.29 36.74
CA ALA A 597 11.46 19.02 36.01
C ALA A 597 12.81 18.34 36.29
N ILE A 598 13.92 19.05 36.22
CA ILE A 598 15.26 18.50 36.51
C ILE A 598 15.36 18.06 37.97
N LYS A 599 14.84 18.88 38.91
CA LYS A 599 14.90 18.59 40.34
C LYS A 599 14.15 17.33 40.73
N GLU A 600 12.94 17.15 40.21
CA GLU A 600 11.99 16.13 40.65
C GLU A 600 11.82 14.96 39.67
N ASN A 601 12.63 14.85 38.63
CA ASN A 601 12.47 13.94 37.50
C ASN A 601 11.04 14.07 36.88
N GLY A 602 10.69 15.33 36.64
CA GLY A 602 9.34 15.71 36.25
C GLY A 602 9.01 15.44 34.80
N ILE A 603 7.79 15.02 34.56
CA ILE A 603 7.27 14.77 33.20
C ILE A 603 5.95 15.48 32.98
N ILE A 604 5.66 15.79 31.72
CA ILE A 604 4.30 15.98 31.22
C ILE A 604 3.78 14.62 30.78
N LEU A 605 2.66 14.19 31.34
CA LEU A 605 2.02 12.94 30.96
C LEU A 605 0.96 13.20 29.89
N ARG A 606 1.05 12.50 28.76
CA ARG A 606 -0.03 12.36 27.82
C ARG A 606 -0.70 11.00 28.05
N ASN A 607 -1.80 11.02 28.79
CA ASN A 607 -2.57 9.83 29.16
C ASN A 607 -3.62 9.53 28.09
N LYS A 608 -3.18 9.40 26.83
CA LYS A 608 -4.00 8.93 25.71
C LYS A 608 -3.23 7.90 24.91
N SER A 609 -3.87 6.76 24.71
CA SER A 609 -3.34 5.63 23.95
C SER A 609 -4.24 5.40 22.75
N TYR A 610 -3.65 5.23 21.57
CA TYR A 610 -4.39 4.82 20.39
C TYR A 610 -4.64 3.30 20.44
N TYR A 611 -5.83 2.87 20.10
CA TYR A 611 -6.15 1.46 19.90
C TYR A 611 -6.92 1.25 18.61
N GLU A 612 -6.79 0.07 18.02
CA GLU A 612 -7.54 -0.35 16.84
C GLU A 612 -7.95 -1.82 16.96
N GLU A 613 -9.25 -2.06 16.91
CA GLU A 613 -9.88 -3.38 16.85
C GLU A 613 -10.89 -3.42 15.70
N PRO A 614 -11.28 -4.60 15.21
CA PRO A 614 -12.31 -4.70 14.17
C PRO A 614 -13.58 -3.95 14.54
N GLY A 615 -13.84 -2.85 13.83
CA GLY A 615 -15.03 -1.99 14.05
C GLY A 615 -14.91 -0.93 15.16
N LYS A 616 -13.79 -0.85 15.88
CA LYS A 616 -13.55 0.16 16.92
C LYS A 616 -12.12 0.66 16.86
N LYS A 617 -11.94 1.97 16.80
CA LYS A 617 -10.61 2.61 16.89
C LYS A 617 -10.74 4.01 17.49
N GLY A 618 -9.68 4.46 18.12
CA GLY A 618 -9.61 5.81 18.67
C GLY A 618 -8.65 5.94 19.85
N ASP A 619 -8.61 7.13 20.42
CA ASP A 619 -7.82 7.41 21.59
C ASP A 619 -8.60 7.11 22.87
N VAL A 620 -7.97 6.39 23.79
CA VAL A 620 -8.51 6.04 25.11
C VAL A 620 -7.54 6.40 26.21
N SER A 621 -8.04 6.70 27.39
CA SER A 621 -7.20 6.89 28.59
C SER A 621 -7.18 5.58 29.36
N LEU A 622 -6.07 4.86 29.28
CA LEU A 622 -5.91 3.54 29.91
C LEU A 622 -5.62 3.64 31.40
N THR A 623 -5.09 4.78 31.89
CA THR A 623 -4.71 4.96 33.28
C THR A 623 -5.42 6.16 33.93
N ASN A 624 -5.37 6.23 35.28
CA ASN A 624 -5.97 7.28 36.06
C ASN A 624 -4.94 8.23 36.70
N TYR A 625 -3.68 8.21 36.22
CA TYR A 625 -2.62 9.07 36.76
C TYR A 625 -2.97 10.56 36.69
N LYS A 626 -2.56 11.29 37.74
CA LYS A 626 -2.81 12.72 37.95
C LYS A 626 -1.52 13.45 38.27
N VAL A 627 -1.57 14.77 38.22
CA VAL A 627 -0.48 15.63 38.66
C VAL A 627 -0.16 15.32 40.13
N GLY A 628 1.13 15.11 40.39
CA GLY A 628 1.68 14.73 41.71
C GLY A 628 1.99 13.23 41.83
N ASP A 629 1.41 12.36 40.99
CA ASP A 629 1.68 10.92 41.01
C ASP A 629 3.12 10.61 40.60
N ILE A 630 3.66 9.54 41.16
CA ILE A 630 4.97 9.01 40.80
C ILE A 630 4.74 7.71 40.02
N ILE A 631 5.42 7.60 38.88
CA ILE A 631 5.35 6.43 38.00
C ILE A 631 6.71 5.74 38.05
N ASP A 632 6.71 4.45 38.40
CA ASP A 632 7.89 3.61 38.31
C ASP A 632 8.04 3.12 36.85
N ALA A 633 9.06 3.67 36.19
CA ALA A 633 9.44 3.31 34.83
C ALA A 633 10.75 2.52 34.84
N TYR A 634 10.94 1.65 33.85
CA TYR A 634 12.16 0.86 33.74
C TYR A 634 12.61 0.77 32.28
N GLU A 635 13.92 0.77 32.11
CA GLU A 635 14.57 0.42 30.85
C GLU A 635 15.03 -1.03 30.92
N ILE A 636 14.81 -1.76 29.82
CA ILE A 636 15.31 -3.12 29.66
C ILE A 636 16.64 -3.01 28.93
N GLY A 637 17.74 -3.09 29.67
CA GLY A 637 19.08 -3.25 29.13
C GLY A 637 19.47 -4.72 29.05
N TYR A 638 20.44 -5.07 28.24
CA TYR A 638 21.01 -6.40 28.16
C TYR A 638 22.51 -6.35 28.45
N ASP A 639 22.95 -7.04 29.51
CA ASP A 639 24.37 -7.21 29.80
C ASP A 639 24.93 -8.41 29.02
N GLU A 640 25.49 -8.12 27.86
CA GLU A 640 26.05 -9.14 26.96
C GLU A 640 27.23 -9.91 27.58
N LYS A 641 27.93 -9.34 28.58
CA LYS A 641 29.06 -10.02 29.23
C LYS A 641 28.61 -11.14 30.16
N ASN A 642 27.46 -10.97 30.77
CA ASN A 642 26.91 -11.92 31.74
C ASN A 642 25.68 -12.67 31.20
N ASP A 643 25.28 -12.43 29.95
CA ASP A 643 24.08 -12.98 29.29
C ASP A 643 22.82 -12.79 30.16
N LYS A 644 22.67 -11.56 30.69
CA LYS A 644 21.62 -11.23 31.65
C LYS A 644 20.93 -9.90 31.33
N GLU A 645 19.62 -9.92 31.41
CA GLU A 645 18.78 -8.75 31.31
C GLU A 645 18.97 -7.85 32.55
N ILE A 646 19.24 -6.56 32.33
CA ILE A 646 19.35 -5.53 33.36
C ILE A 646 18.09 -4.70 33.29
N ILE A 647 17.39 -4.56 34.42
CA ILE A 647 16.23 -3.70 34.56
C ILE A 647 16.62 -2.53 35.47
N GLU A 648 16.82 -1.35 34.90
CA GLU A 648 17.03 -0.13 35.68
C GLU A 648 15.70 0.57 35.90
N THR A 649 15.30 0.72 37.17
CA THR A 649 14.05 1.37 37.54
C THR A 649 14.27 2.84 37.88
N VAL A 650 13.54 3.72 37.24
CA VAL A 650 13.56 5.17 37.48
C VAL A 650 12.19 5.65 37.93
N LYS A 651 12.15 6.68 38.76
CA LYS A 651 10.92 7.30 39.24
C LYS A 651 10.67 8.60 38.50
N LEU A 652 9.52 8.68 37.82
CA LEU A 652 9.08 9.86 37.09
C LEU A 652 7.90 10.49 37.80
N LYS A 653 7.94 11.82 38.06
CA LYS A 653 6.87 12.57 38.72
C LYS A 653 6.01 13.30 37.68
N VAL A 654 4.73 13.10 37.71
CA VAL A 654 3.77 13.81 36.84
C VAL A 654 3.62 15.26 37.32
N LEU A 655 4.19 16.23 36.64
CA LEU A 655 4.06 17.65 36.92
C LEU A 655 2.92 18.30 36.16
N ALA A 656 2.64 17.85 34.98
CA ALA A 656 1.53 18.33 34.14
C ALA A 656 0.97 17.23 33.27
N THR A 657 -0.20 17.48 32.68
CA THR A 657 -0.81 16.61 31.67
C THR A 657 -1.13 17.37 30.39
N THR A 658 -1.09 16.70 29.25
CA THR A 658 -1.49 17.26 27.95
C THR A 658 -2.34 16.25 27.16
N GLU A 659 -3.07 16.75 26.17
CA GLU A 659 -3.72 15.92 25.14
C GLU A 659 -3.13 16.20 23.74
N ASP A 660 -2.24 17.18 23.63
CA ASP A 660 -1.61 17.55 22.34
C ASP A 660 -0.66 16.46 21.86
N LEU A 661 -0.59 16.29 20.55
CA LEU A 661 0.41 15.45 19.88
C LEU A 661 1.74 16.22 19.78
N LEU A 662 2.83 15.50 19.93
CA LEU A 662 4.17 16.06 19.69
C LEU A 662 4.43 16.29 18.21
N PRO A 663 5.34 17.20 17.84
CA PRO A 663 5.82 17.30 16.48
C PRO A 663 6.29 15.93 15.96
N GLY A 664 5.80 15.54 14.81
CA GLY A 664 6.13 14.24 14.20
C GLY A 664 5.23 13.07 14.61
N GLN A 665 4.41 13.19 15.65
CA GLN A 665 3.44 12.17 16.00
C GLN A 665 2.16 12.30 15.13
N LEU A 666 1.70 11.18 14.57
CA LEU A 666 0.45 11.07 13.81
C LEU A 666 -0.75 10.69 14.69
N SER A 667 -0.48 10.01 15.79
CA SER A 667 -1.46 9.53 16.76
C SER A 667 -0.78 9.42 18.12
N SER A 668 -1.56 9.12 19.14
CA SER A 668 -1.05 8.64 20.42
C SER A 668 -0.23 7.35 20.22
N SER A 669 0.65 7.05 21.15
CA SER A 669 1.33 5.76 21.20
C SER A 669 0.31 4.62 21.21
N TYR A 670 0.56 3.58 20.41
CA TYR A 670 -0.34 2.43 20.34
C TYR A 670 -0.29 1.67 21.66
N MET A 671 -1.43 1.61 22.34
CA MET A 671 -1.56 0.92 23.63
C MET A 671 -0.48 1.31 24.66
N GLY A 672 0.02 2.55 24.66
CA GLY A 672 1.06 3.06 25.54
C GLY A 672 0.77 4.48 26.01
N LEU A 673 1.62 4.99 26.90
CA LEU A 673 1.58 6.37 27.40
C LEU A 673 2.73 7.15 26.80
N ASP A 674 2.58 8.47 26.66
CA ASP A 674 3.65 9.36 26.25
C ASP A 674 4.12 10.18 27.47
N PHE A 675 5.39 10.10 27.74
CA PHE A 675 6.08 10.89 28.76
C PHE A 675 6.97 11.93 28.09
N ILE A 676 6.87 13.18 28.48
CA ILE A 676 7.53 14.29 27.81
C ILE A 676 8.34 15.06 28.85
N THR A 677 9.63 15.27 28.59
CA THR A 677 10.51 15.99 29.50
C THR A 677 11.70 16.63 28.76
N TYR A 678 12.66 17.19 29.51
CA TYR A 678 13.90 17.78 28.98
C TYR A 678 15.04 16.78 28.89
N ASP A 679 15.98 16.99 27.97
CA ASP A 679 17.19 16.18 27.81
C ASP A 679 17.98 16.05 29.09
N GLU A 680 18.07 17.13 29.89
CA GLU A 680 18.80 17.12 31.16
C GLU A 680 18.18 16.16 32.20
N VAL A 681 16.89 15.94 32.16
CA VAL A 681 16.23 14.90 32.97
C VAL A 681 16.66 13.53 32.49
N GLY A 682 16.68 13.30 31.16
CA GLY A 682 17.15 12.07 30.57
C GLY A 682 18.60 11.75 30.92
N GLN A 683 19.49 12.70 30.74
CA GLN A 683 20.92 12.57 31.11
C GLN A 683 21.11 12.26 32.60
N LYS A 684 20.37 12.95 33.49
CA LYS A 684 20.38 12.66 34.91
C LYS A 684 19.95 11.25 35.28
N LEU A 685 19.04 10.70 34.50
CA LEU A 685 18.49 9.35 34.68
C LEU A 685 19.29 8.25 33.94
N GLY A 686 20.36 8.64 33.21
CA GLY A 686 21.24 7.69 32.49
C GLY A 686 20.81 7.36 31.06
N PHE A 687 19.79 8.02 30.52
CA PHE A 687 19.36 7.79 29.12
C PHE A 687 20.32 8.46 28.12
N ASP A 688 20.57 7.79 26.99
CA ASP A 688 21.34 8.38 25.89
C ASP A 688 20.46 9.32 25.05
N VAL A 689 20.39 10.58 25.43
CA VAL A 689 19.58 11.60 24.76
C VAL A 689 20.12 12.01 23.37
N ASN A 690 21.08 11.28 22.80
CA ASN A 690 21.64 11.57 21.48
C ASN A 690 20.97 10.82 20.32
N LYS A 691 19.96 10.00 20.59
CA LYS A 691 19.20 9.27 19.59
C LYS A 691 17.81 9.86 19.43
N GLY A 692 17.38 10.09 18.19
CA GLY A 692 16.07 10.65 17.94
C GLY A 692 15.83 11.07 16.50
N ARG A 693 14.90 12.01 16.32
CA ARG A 693 14.51 12.53 15.00
C ARG A 693 14.47 14.05 15.03
N ILE A 694 14.88 14.64 13.93
CA ILE A 694 14.78 16.07 13.69
C ILE A 694 13.68 16.29 12.67
N TYR A 695 12.63 16.96 13.07
CA TYR A 695 11.50 17.30 12.20
C TYR A 695 11.66 18.72 11.68
N ILE A 696 11.57 18.91 10.37
CA ILE A 696 11.85 20.19 9.70
C ILE A 696 10.64 20.60 8.86
N SER A 697 10.21 21.84 9.02
CA SER A 697 9.22 22.48 8.18
C SER A 697 9.90 23.52 7.28
N THR A 698 9.52 23.54 6.01
CA THR A 698 10.11 24.41 5.01
C THR A 698 9.13 25.49 4.55
N ASN A 699 9.66 26.63 4.11
CA ASN A 699 8.83 27.64 3.46
C ASN A 699 8.31 27.09 2.12
N LYS A 700 7.01 27.18 1.90
CA LYS A 700 6.33 26.70 0.68
C LYS A 700 6.45 27.69 -0.49
N GLU A 701 7.55 28.43 -0.62
CA GLU A 701 7.81 29.27 -1.79
C GLU A 701 8.75 28.62 -2.80
#